data_0a628a6a819d2b10d353abd04ed60299
#
_entry.id   0a628a6a819d2b10d353abd04ed60299
#
_cell.length_a   1.000
_cell.length_b   1.000
_cell.length_c   1.000
_cell.angle_alpha   90.00
_cell.angle_beta   90.00
_cell.angle_gamma   90.00
#
_symmetry.space_group_name_H-M   'P 1'
#
loop_
_entity.id
_entity.type
_entity.pdbx_description
1 polymer ?
#
loop_
_entity_poly.entity_id
_entity_poly.type
_entity_poly.pdbx_seq_one_letter_code
_entity_poly.pdbx_strand_id
1 'polypeptide(L)'
;MEFKLHSEYQPTGDQPQAIEALVKGFQEGNQFQTLLGVTGSGKTFTMANVIQQIQKPTLIIAHNKTLAAQLYSEFKEYFPENAVEYFVSYYDYYQPEAYVPSTDTYIEKDSAINDEIDKLRHSATAALSEREDVIIVASVSCIYGLGSPIDYKEMVISLRPGMEKDRDEVIHKLIDIQYTRNDMDFKRGSFRVRGDVLEIYPAYSGGDAYRVEFFGDEVERITEIDSLTGEGKTELGHIAIFPASHYVVSKEKMELATQTILAELKQQVAYFKSEDKLLEAQRISERTNFDVEMMRETGFCSGIENYSRHLTASRAGEPPCTLIDYFPDDFLIIVDESHITLPQVRGMFAGDRSRKTTLVNYGFRLPSALDNRPLNFEEFESKIDQMMFVSATPSVYEANHEMLRVEQIIRPTGLLDPEIEVRPVEGQIDDLVSEVNKEVANKHKILITTLTKRMAEDLTDYMREIGIRVKYLHSDIDTLERSEIIRDMRLDVFDVLVGINLLREGLDIPEITLVAILDADKEGFLRSETSLIQTVGRAARNSEGHVIMYAVSITDSMRVAIEETNRRRAIQQQYNEEHGITPTTIKKSVRDLIAISKAAIEDKKSFEKDPESMDQKELEKLAKELTKKMHQAAAELNFEEAARLRDRMVEVKKMLQELDE
;
A
#
# COMPACT_ATOMS: atom_id res chain seq x y z
N MET A 1 -22.18 0.93 -15.96
CA MET A 1 -21.84 -0.42 -16.46
C MET A 1 -22.07 -1.40 -15.32
N GLU A 2 -22.33 -2.68 -15.62
CA GLU A 2 -22.51 -3.69 -14.57
C GLU A 2 -21.22 -4.44 -14.30
N PHE A 3 -21.00 -4.86 -13.05
CA PHE A 3 -19.90 -5.76 -12.71
C PHE A 3 -20.15 -7.14 -13.28
N LYS A 4 -19.18 -7.66 -14.02
CA LYS A 4 -19.22 -9.00 -14.64
C LYS A 4 -18.04 -9.83 -14.14
N LEU A 5 -18.33 -10.81 -13.32
CA LEU A 5 -17.32 -11.73 -12.81
C LEU A 5 -16.96 -12.77 -13.88
N HIS A 6 -15.67 -12.86 -14.17
CA HIS A 6 -15.09 -13.90 -15.02
C HIS A 6 -14.29 -14.87 -14.15
N SER A 7 -14.68 -16.12 -14.13
CA SER A 7 -13.96 -17.16 -13.41
C SER A 7 -14.22 -18.53 -14.00
N GLU A 8 -13.17 -19.35 -14.06
CA GLU A 8 -13.31 -20.78 -14.39
C GLU A 8 -13.90 -21.60 -13.22
N TYR A 9 -13.90 -21.01 -12.01
CA TYR A 9 -14.38 -21.65 -10.80
C TYR A 9 -15.85 -21.30 -10.52
N GLN A 10 -16.55 -22.24 -9.90
CA GLN A 10 -17.89 -22.02 -9.35
C GLN A 10 -17.80 -22.04 -7.81
N PRO A 11 -18.69 -21.32 -7.11
CA PRO A 11 -18.74 -21.36 -5.65
C PRO A 11 -18.93 -22.80 -5.13
N THR A 12 -18.09 -23.22 -4.20
CA THR A 12 -18.10 -24.56 -3.59
C THR A 12 -17.99 -24.49 -2.08
N GLY A 13 -18.24 -25.60 -1.39
CA GLY A 13 -18.20 -25.68 0.07
C GLY A 13 -19.21 -24.74 0.73
N ASP A 14 -18.73 -23.89 1.62
CA ASP A 14 -19.53 -22.87 2.32
C ASP A 14 -19.80 -21.61 1.47
N GLN A 15 -19.11 -21.44 0.35
CA GLN A 15 -19.17 -20.21 -0.44
C GLN A 15 -20.58 -19.85 -0.94
N PRO A 16 -21.39 -20.79 -1.50
CA PRO A 16 -22.73 -20.45 -1.97
C PRO A 16 -23.62 -19.88 -0.87
N GLN A 17 -23.62 -20.50 0.31
CA GLN A 17 -24.40 -20.05 1.46
C GLN A 17 -23.88 -18.72 2.01
N ALA A 18 -22.55 -18.56 2.07
CA ALA A 18 -21.91 -17.32 2.53
C ALA A 18 -22.27 -16.15 1.60
N ILE A 19 -22.15 -16.33 0.29
CA ILE A 19 -22.51 -15.32 -0.71
C ILE A 19 -23.99 -14.94 -0.58
N GLU A 20 -24.90 -15.92 -0.56
CA GLU A 20 -26.33 -15.66 -0.45
C GLU A 20 -26.70 -14.89 0.82
N ALA A 21 -26.15 -15.30 1.97
CA ALA A 21 -26.43 -14.65 3.25
C ALA A 21 -25.89 -13.20 3.30
N LEU A 22 -24.67 -12.98 2.82
CA LEU A 22 -24.07 -11.64 2.79
C LEU A 22 -24.81 -10.70 1.84
N VAL A 23 -25.13 -11.15 0.63
CA VAL A 23 -25.88 -10.36 -0.36
C VAL A 23 -27.26 -10.01 0.19
N LYS A 24 -27.99 -10.98 0.71
CA LYS A 24 -29.30 -10.77 1.31
C LYS A 24 -29.24 -9.76 2.46
N GLY A 25 -28.29 -9.91 3.37
CA GLY A 25 -28.13 -8.98 4.49
C GLY A 25 -27.85 -7.55 4.07
N PHE A 26 -27.02 -7.32 3.06
CA PHE A 26 -26.78 -5.98 2.51
C PHE A 26 -28.01 -5.42 1.79
N GLN A 27 -28.75 -6.24 1.06
CA GLN A 27 -30.01 -5.84 0.43
C GLN A 27 -31.11 -5.50 1.45
N GLU A 28 -31.11 -6.12 2.60
CA GLU A 28 -32.00 -5.83 3.73
C GLU A 28 -31.55 -4.60 4.55
N GLY A 29 -30.41 -3.99 4.22
CA GLY A 29 -29.92 -2.76 4.83
C GLY A 29 -28.97 -2.97 6.01
N ASN A 30 -28.38 -4.15 6.18
CA ASN A 30 -27.32 -4.35 7.18
C ASN A 30 -26.14 -3.43 6.87
N GLN A 31 -25.71 -2.64 7.85
CA GLN A 31 -24.56 -1.75 7.70
C GLN A 31 -23.24 -2.51 7.84
N PHE A 32 -23.15 -3.44 8.79
CA PHE A 32 -21.92 -4.18 9.09
C PHE A 32 -22.18 -5.68 9.04
N GLN A 33 -21.36 -6.41 8.30
CA GLN A 33 -21.40 -7.87 8.22
C GLN A 33 -19.99 -8.44 8.27
N THR A 34 -19.83 -9.63 8.83
CA THR A 34 -18.54 -10.33 8.94
C THR A 34 -18.53 -11.60 8.11
N LEU A 35 -17.53 -11.75 7.25
CA LEU A 35 -17.11 -13.01 6.66
C LEU A 35 -15.93 -13.57 7.47
N LEU A 36 -16.23 -14.55 8.34
CA LEU A 36 -15.20 -15.33 9.01
C LEU A 36 -14.73 -16.41 8.03
N GLY A 37 -13.64 -16.15 7.34
CA GLY A 37 -13.10 -17.07 6.34
C GLY A 37 -11.71 -17.57 6.72
N VAL A 38 -11.57 -18.88 6.87
CA VAL A 38 -10.26 -19.48 7.15
C VAL A 38 -9.29 -19.31 5.98
N THR A 39 -8.01 -19.42 6.25
CA THR A 39 -6.99 -19.35 5.21
C THR A 39 -7.19 -20.46 4.18
N GLY A 40 -7.24 -20.10 2.90
CA GLY A 40 -7.42 -21.05 1.80
C GLY A 40 -8.87 -21.44 1.51
N SER A 41 -9.86 -20.82 2.16
CA SER A 41 -11.29 -21.05 1.86
C SER A 41 -11.81 -20.32 0.62
N GLY A 42 -10.98 -19.46 0.00
CA GLY A 42 -11.39 -18.69 -1.17
C GLY A 42 -12.16 -17.40 -0.84
N LYS A 43 -11.77 -16.69 0.23
CA LYS A 43 -12.40 -15.43 0.64
C LYS A 43 -12.48 -14.39 -0.48
N THR A 44 -11.39 -14.22 -1.26
CA THR A 44 -11.35 -13.26 -2.37
C THR A 44 -12.41 -13.57 -3.42
N PHE A 45 -12.62 -14.83 -3.73
CA PHE A 45 -13.66 -15.25 -4.67
C PHE A 45 -15.07 -14.99 -4.13
N THR A 46 -15.29 -15.18 -2.84
CA THR A 46 -16.55 -14.84 -2.17
C THR A 46 -16.79 -13.32 -2.22
N MET A 47 -15.77 -12.50 -1.92
CA MET A 47 -15.86 -11.04 -2.06
C MET A 47 -16.25 -10.63 -3.47
N ALA A 48 -15.62 -11.21 -4.49
CA ALA A 48 -15.90 -10.93 -5.90
C ALA A 48 -17.36 -11.26 -6.27
N ASN A 49 -17.88 -12.40 -5.82
CA ASN A 49 -19.28 -12.78 -6.03
C ASN A 49 -20.26 -11.84 -5.33
N VAL A 50 -19.95 -11.39 -4.12
CA VAL A 50 -20.75 -10.41 -3.39
C VAL A 50 -20.79 -9.08 -4.15
N ILE A 51 -19.66 -8.60 -4.63
CA ILE A 51 -19.58 -7.35 -5.43
C ILE A 51 -20.42 -7.46 -6.69
N GLN A 52 -20.30 -8.57 -7.42
CA GLN A 52 -21.08 -8.80 -8.63
C GLN A 52 -22.59 -8.78 -8.37
N GLN A 53 -23.06 -9.34 -7.26
CA GLN A 53 -24.49 -9.42 -6.97
C GLN A 53 -25.06 -8.12 -6.38
N ILE A 54 -24.25 -7.37 -5.63
CA ILE A 54 -24.68 -6.09 -5.02
C ILE A 54 -24.62 -4.95 -6.03
N GLN A 55 -23.71 -4.99 -6.99
CA GLN A 55 -23.57 -3.98 -8.05
C GLN A 55 -23.30 -2.56 -7.53
N LYS A 56 -22.50 -2.41 -6.47
CA LYS A 56 -22.10 -1.10 -5.91
C LYS A 56 -20.61 -0.84 -6.13
N PRO A 57 -20.21 0.41 -6.36
CA PRO A 57 -18.80 0.78 -6.28
C PRO A 57 -18.21 0.31 -4.98
N THR A 58 -17.01 -0.26 -5.02
CA THR A 58 -16.44 -0.96 -3.87
C THR A 58 -15.03 -0.48 -3.55
N LEU A 59 -14.78 -0.16 -2.28
CA LEU A 59 -13.46 0.09 -1.72
C LEU A 59 -13.00 -1.10 -0.91
N ILE A 60 -11.89 -1.72 -1.29
CA ILE A 60 -11.25 -2.81 -0.55
C ILE A 60 -10.03 -2.26 0.17
N ILE A 61 -10.00 -2.36 1.50
CA ILE A 61 -8.90 -1.85 2.32
C ILE A 61 -8.07 -3.02 2.85
N ALA A 62 -6.77 -2.98 2.54
CA ALA A 62 -5.79 -3.94 3.04
C ALA A 62 -4.77 -3.24 3.95
N HIS A 63 -4.23 -3.96 4.94
CA HIS A 63 -3.33 -3.38 5.94
C HIS A 63 -1.92 -3.06 5.41
N ASN A 64 -1.51 -3.59 4.25
CA ASN A 64 -0.22 -3.29 3.65
C ASN A 64 -0.25 -3.29 2.12
N LYS A 65 0.82 -2.75 1.48
CA LYS A 65 0.93 -2.64 0.02
C LYS A 65 0.99 -4.00 -0.68
N THR A 66 1.64 -4.98 -0.09
CA THR A 66 1.83 -6.32 -0.70
C THR A 66 0.51 -7.05 -0.81
N LEU A 67 -0.29 -7.07 0.26
CA LEU A 67 -1.63 -7.66 0.24
C LEU A 67 -2.56 -6.89 -0.71
N ALA A 68 -2.49 -5.56 -0.71
CA ALA A 68 -3.25 -4.74 -1.64
C ALA A 68 -2.89 -5.05 -3.10
N ALA A 69 -1.60 -5.23 -3.43
CA ALA A 69 -1.16 -5.59 -4.77
C ALA A 69 -1.65 -6.98 -5.19
N GLN A 70 -1.62 -7.95 -4.27
CA GLN A 70 -2.15 -9.29 -4.52
C GLN A 70 -3.66 -9.24 -4.82
N LEU A 71 -4.44 -8.57 -3.97
CA LEU A 71 -5.89 -8.42 -4.17
C LEU A 71 -6.20 -7.68 -5.48
N TYR A 72 -5.46 -6.62 -5.78
CA TYR A 72 -5.61 -5.87 -7.04
C TYR A 72 -5.43 -6.79 -8.25
N SER A 73 -4.39 -7.62 -8.26
CA SER A 73 -4.15 -8.58 -9.34
C SER A 73 -5.29 -9.60 -9.46
N GLU A 74 -5.73 -10.20 -8.34
CA GLU A 74 -6.82 -11.16 -8.31
C GLU A 74 -8.14 -10.53 -8.79
N PHE A 75 -8.47 -9.31 -8.35
CA PHE A 75 -9.70 -8.63 -8.78
C PHE A 75 -9.65 -8.19 -10.25
N LYS A 76 -8.48 -7.84 -10.79
CA LYS A 76 -8.33 -7.59 -12.23
C LYS A 76 -8.61 -8.82 -13.09
N GLU A 77 -8.20 -10.00 -12.61
CA GLU A 77 -8.53 -11.25 -13.30
C GLU A 77 -10.02 -11.57 -13.21
N TYR A 78 -10.65 -11.31 -12.07
CA TYR A 78 -12.10 -11.51 -11.90
C TYR A 78 -12.97 -10.51 -12.66
N PHE A 79 -12.52 -9.28 -12.84
CA PHE A 79 -13.28 -8.19 -13.45
C PHE A 79 -12.52 -7.50 -14.58
N PRO A 80 -12.16 -8.22 -15.66
CA PRO A 80 -11.34 -7.65 -16.74
C PRO A 80 -12.03 -6.55 -17.55
N GLU A 81 -13.37 -6.49 -17.53
CA GLU A 81 -14.16 -5.47 -18.25
C GLU A 81 -14.48 -4.24 -17.38
N ASN A 82 -14.27 -4.32 -16.07
CA ASN A 82 -14.62 -3.28 -15.10
C ASN A 82 -13.37 -2.49 -14.66
N ALA A 83 -13.60 -1.33 -14.05
CA ALA A 83 -12.52 -0.50 -13.54
C ALA A 83 -12.02 -1.04 -12.20
N VAL A 84 -10.96 -1.83 -12.23
CA VAL A 84 -10.25 -2.26 -11.03
C VAL A 84 -8.99 -1.40 -10.88
N GLU A 85 -8.92 -0.64 -9.80
CA GLU A 85 -7.94 0.41 -9.57
C GLU A 85 -7.13 0.15 -8.29
N TYR A 86 -5.94 0.75 -8.21
CA TYR A 86 -5.00 0.57 -7.10
C TYR A 86 -4.67 1.89 -6.44
N PHE A 87 -4.86 1.99 -5.12
CA PHE A 87 -4.64 3.22 -4.37
C PHE A 87 -3.87 2.98 -3.08
N VAL A 88 -2.56 3.07 -3.15
CA VAL A 88 -1.67 2.95 -1.99
C VAL A 88 -0.79 4.18 -1.85
N SER A 89 0.02 4.26 -0.81
CA SER A 89 1.01 5.33 -0.69
C SER A 89 1.98 5.28 -1.87
N TYR A 90 2.12 6.40 -2.59
CA TYR A 90 2.98 6.52 -3.77
C TYR A 90 4.46 6.77 -3.45
N TYR A 91 4.82 6.78 -2.16
CA TYR A 91 6.20 6.90 -1.74
C TYR A 91 6.87 5.52 -1.68
N ASP A 92 7.99 5.36 -2.39
CA ASP A 92 8.88 4.21 -2.22
C ASP A 92 9.68 4.36 -0.93
N TYR A 93 10.17 5.55 -0.69
CA TYR A 93 10.77 6.00 0.56
C TYR A 93 9.99 7.23 1.07
N TYR A 94 9.69 7.26 2.35
CA TYR A 94 9.02 8.39 2.97
C TYR A 94 9.62 8.68 4.34
N GLN A 95 10.34 9.78 4.42
CA GLN A 95 10.73 10.40 5.67
C GLN A 95 9.82 11.62 5.90
N PRO A 96 8.89 11.55 6.84
CA PRO A 96 8.01 12.68 7.11
C PRO A 96 8.80 13.85 7.67
N GLU A 97 8.42 15.05 7.31
CA GLU A 97 8.91 16.27 7.95
C GLU A 97 8.73 16.18 9.47
N ALA A 98 9.79 16.38 10.22
CA ALA A 98 9.76 16.28 11.67
C ALA A 98 10.78 17.25 12.31
N TYR A 99 10.57 17.57 13.58
CA TYR A 99 11.54 18.30 14.37
C TYR A 99 11.77 17.60 15.71
N VAL A 100 13.04 17.45 16.07
CA VAL A 100 13.48 16.83 17.34
C VAL A 100 14.03 17.92 18.25
N PRO A 101 13.22 18.44 19.20
CA PRO A 101 13.62 19.56 20.03
C PRO A 101 14.86 19.31 20.90
N SER A 102 15.06 18.07 21.33
CA SER A 102 16.19 17.66 22.20
C SER A 102 17.55 17.79 21.54
N THR A 103 17.61 17.71 20.22
CA THR A 103 18.84 17.79 19.41
C THR A 103 18.85 19.01 18.48
N ASP A 104 17.82 19.83 18.52
CA ASP A 104 17.58 20.95 17.57
C ASP A 104 17.73 20.53 16.11
N THR A 105 17.22 19.34 15.80
CA THR A 105 17.37 18.74 14.47
C THR A 105 16.04 18.84 13.69
N TYR A 106 16.06 19.60 12.61
CA TYR A 106 14.99 19.61 11.64
C TYR A 106 15.25 18.52 10.59
N ILE A 107 14.27 17.66 10.42
CA ILE A 107 14.25 16.61 9.40
C ILE A 107 13.35 17.10 8.28
N GLU A 108 13.94 17.42 7.15
CA GLU A 108 13.17 17.82 5.96
C GLU A 108 12.38 16.61 5.44
N LYS A 109 11.22 16.88 4.83
CA LYS A 109 10.47 15.84 4.12
C LYS A 109 11.34 15.34 2.97
N ASP A 110 11.74 14.08 3.06
CA ASP A 110 12.42 13.38 1.98
C ASP A 110 11.51 12.26 1.47
N SER A 111 11.30 12.19 0.18
CA SER A 111 10.40 11.23 -0.43
C SER A 111 10.77 10.96 -1.88
N ALA A 112 10.91 9.69 -2.20
CA ALA A 112 10.94 9.23 -3.58
C ALA A 112 9.51 8.85 -4.01
N ILE A 113 9.00 9.51 -5.03
CA ILE A 113 7.68 9.23 -5.59
C ILE A 113 7.83 8.12 -6.63
N ASN A 114 7.00 7.11 -6.50
CA ASN A 114 6.85 6.07 -7.51
C ASN A 114 5.85 6.54 -8.56
N ASP A 115 6.36 6.87 -9.76
CA ASP A 115 5.56 7.38 -10.86
C ASP A 115 4.44 6.42 -11.30
N GLU A 116 4.68 5.11 -11.22
CA GLU A 116 3.69 4.11 -11.59
C GLU A 116 2.54 4.07 -10.56
N ILE A 117 2.85 4.12 -9.26
CA ILE A 117 1.82 4.19 -8.21
C ILE A 117 1.09 5.52 -8.27
N ASP A 118 1.77 6.63 -8.53
CA ASP A 118 1.14 7.94 -8.69
C ASP A 118 0.15 7.94 -9.86
N LYS A 119 0.52 7.37 -11.00
CA LYS A 119 -0.36 7.15 -12.14
C LYS A 119 -1.61 6.36 -11.75
N LEU A 120 -1.45 5.26 -11.02
CA LEU A 120 -2.57 4.41 -10.58
C LEU A 120 -3.50 5.15 -9.61
N ARG A 121 -2.97 6.04 -8.77
CA ARG A 121 -3.79 6.89 -7.90
C ARG A 121 -4.63 7.89 -8.69
N HIS A 122 -4.05 8.53 -9.70
CA HIS A 122 -4.79 9.39 -10.62
C HIS A 122 -5.83 8.62 -11.43
N SER A 123 -5.51 7.40 -11.88
CA SER A 123 -6.46 6.52 -12.55
C SER A 123 -7.67 6.20 -11.65
N ALA A 124 -7.44 5.89 -10.37
CA ALA A 124 -8.49 5.59 -9.41
C ALA A 124 -9.48 6.76 -9.23
N THR A 125 -8.99 7.98 -9.04
CA THR A 125 -9.85 9.17 -8.88
C THR A 125 -10.57 9.55 -10.18
N ALA A 126 -9.92 9.38 -11.32
CA ALA A 126 -10.55 9.58 -12.63
C ALA A 126 -11.67 8.56 -12.86
N ALA A 127 -11.43 7.28 -12.59
CA ALA A 127 -12.41 6.21 -12.73
C ALA A 127 -13.66 6.46 -11.87
N LEU A 128 -13.51 6.85 -10.60
CA LEU A 128 -14.63 7.22 -9.71
C LEU A 128 -15.43 8.42 -10.21
N SER A 129 -14.81 9.29 -11.02
CA SER A 129 -15.49 10.47 -11.57
C SER A 129 -16.28 10.15 -12.84
N GLU A 130 -15.92 9.09 -13.57
CA GLU A 130 -16.50 8.73 -14.88
C GLU A 130 -17.35 7.47 -14.86
N ARG A 131 -17.12 6.54 -13.91
CA ARG A 131 -17.71 5.20 -13.93
C ARG A 131 -18.39 4.88 -12.59
N GLU A 132 -19.37 3.99 -12.65
CA GLU A 132 -20.06 3.42 -11.49
C GLU A 132 -19.58 2.00 -11.16
N ASP A 133 -18.95 1.30 -12.11
CA ASP A 133 -18.44 -0.06 -11.97
C ASP A 133 -16.97 -0.06 -11.56
N VAL A 134 -16.68 0.55 -10.42
CA VAL A 134 -15.31 0.77 -9.93
C VAL A 134 -15.04 -0.05 -8.67
N ILE A 135 -13.95 -0.80 -8.68
CA ILE A 135 -13.37 -1.46 -7.51
C ILE A 135 -12.01 -0.84 -7.25
N ILE A 136 -11.82 -0.24 -6.08
CA ILE A 136 -10.51 0.27 -5.67
C ILE A 136 -9.95 -0.61 -4.58
N VAL A 137 -8.75 -1.14 -4.80
CA VAL A 137 -7.96 -1.83 -3.78
C VAL A 137 -6.96 -0.83 -3.20
N ALA A 138 -7.11 -0.53 -1.92
CA ALA A 138 -6.34 0.49 -1.24
C ALA A 138 -5.61 -0.04 0.00
N SER A 139 -4.53 0.62 0.36
CA SER A 139 -3.97 0.52 1.71
C SER A 139 -4.65 1.55 2.64
N VAL A 140 -4.24 1.60 3.90
CA VAL A 140 -4.73 2.59 4.88
C VAL A 140 -4.50 4.04 4.42
N SER A 141 -3.70 4.27 3.38
CA SER A 141 -3.52 5.60 2.76
C SER A 141 -4.82 6.23 2.24
N CYS A 142 -5.88 5.45 2.04
CA CYS A 142 -7.18 5.96 1.61
C CYS A 142 -7.88 6.89 2.62
N ILE A 143 -7.48 6.87 3.90
CA ILE A 143 -8.02 7.76 4.94
C ILE A 143 -7.24 9.05 5.11
N TYR A 144 -6.14 9.24 4.37
CA TYR A 144 -5.37 10.48 4.39
C TYR A 144 -6.00 11.56 3.51
N GLY A 145 -5.72 12.82 3.87
CA GLY A 145 -6.18 13.97 3.12
C GLY A 145 -5.82 13.89 1.65
N LEU A 146 -6.80 14.14 0.82
CA LEU A 146 -6.73 14.29 -0.63
C LEU A 146 -7.41 15.60 -1.01
N GLY A 147 -7.24 16.10 -2.23
CA GLY A 147 -7.94 17.30 -2.66
C GLY A 147 -9.47 17.11 -2.72
N SER A 148 -10.19 18.22 -2.79
CA SER A 148 -11.65 18.22 -2.89
C SER A 148 -12.14 17.49 -4.15
N PRO A 149 -13.03 16.49 -4.06
CA PRO A 149 -13.58 15.82 -5.23
C PRO A 149 -14.42 16.77 -6.10
N ILE A 150 -15.02 17.79 -5.51
CA ILE A 150 -15.80 18.81 -6.25
C ILE A 150 -14.86 19.62 -7.14
N ASP A 151 -13.79 20.16 -6.55
CA ASP A 151 -12.80 20.94 -7.31
C ASP A 151 -12.13 20.10 -8.39
N TYR A 152 -11.82 18.85 -8.09
CA TYR A 152 -11.22 17.91 -9.04
C TYR A 152 -12.13 17.69 -10.27
N LYS A 153 -13.44 17.52 -10.06
CA LYS A 153 -14.43 17.35 -11.13
C LYS A 153 -14.70 18.65 -11.91
N GLU A 154 -14.76 19.80 -11.23
CA GLU A 154 -14.98 21.11 -11.87
C GLU A 154 -13.83 21.53 -12.79
N MET A 155 -12.61 21.07 -12.49
CA MET A 155 -11.42 21.41 -13.26
C MET A 155 -11.15 20.47 -14.44
N VAL A 156 -12.02 19.49 -14.72
CA VAL A 156 -11.90 18.59 -15.88
C VAL A 156 -12.06 19.36 -17.18
N ILE A 157 -11.17 19.14 -18.14
CA ILE A 157 -11.26 19.69 -19.50
C ILE A 157 -11.97 18.67 -20.40
N SER A 158 -13.17 19.02 -20.88
CA SER A 158 -13.93 18.21 -21.83
C SER A 158 -13.78 18.76 -23.24
N LEU A 159 -13.38 17.92 -24.20
CA LEU A 159 -13.24 18.29 -25.60
C LEU A 159 -13.97 17.31 -26.50
N ARG A 160 -14.58 17.82 -27.58
CA ARG A 160 -15.30 17.07 -28.62
C ARG A 160 -15.00 17.64 -30.00
N PRO A 161 -14.88 16.81 -31.04
CA PRO A 161 -14.86 17.31 -32.42
C PRO A 161 -16.06 18.19 -32.72
N GLY A 162 -15.85 19.30 -33.42
CA GLY A 162 -16.87 20.29 -33.73
C GLY A 162 -17.14 21.31 -32.62
N MET A 163 -16.40 21.28 -31.52
CA MET A 163 -16.54 22.22 -30.43
C MET A 163 -15.79 23.52 -30.75
N GLU A 164 -16.51 24.67 -30.69
CA GLU A 164 -15.86 25.98 -30.75
C GLU A 164 -15.08 26.22 -29.48
N LYS A 165 -13.75 26.18 -29.59
CA LYS A 165 -12.84 26.41 -28.48
C LYS A 165 -11.44 26.76 -28.99
N ASP A 166 -10.95 27.92 -28.59
CA ASP A 166 -9.59 28.36 -28.92
C ASP A 166 -8.52 27.43 -28.30
N ARG A 167 -7.55 27.05 -29.11
CA ARG A 167 -6.38 26.26 -28.70
C ARG A 167 -5.67 26.86 -27.49
N ASP A 168 -5.48 28.18 -27.49
CA ASP A 168 -4.73 28.87 -26.42
C ASP A 168 -5.56 28.89 -25.11
N GLU A 169 -6.89 28.92 -25.19
CA GLU A 169 -7.77 28.70 -24.02
C GLU A 169 -7.56 27.32 -23.41
N VAL A 170 -7.48 26.29 -24.26
CA VAL A 170 -7.21 24.91 -23.79
C VAL A 170 -5.84 24.81 -23.15
N ILE A 171 -4.81 25.44 -23.73
CA ILE A 171 -3.45 25.48 -23.17
C ILE A 171 -3.46 26.14 -21.79
N HIS A 172 -4.13 27.27 -21.62
CA HIS A 172 -4.23 27.93 -20.31
C HIS A 172 -4.93 27.02 -19.28
N LYS A 173 -6.00 26.35 -19.66
CA LYS A 173 -6.68 25.39 -18.77
C LYS A 173 -5.80 24.20 -18.40
N LEU A 174 -4.97 23.69 -19.30
CA LEU A 174 -4.02 22.62 -19.00
C LEU A 174 -3.00 23.06 -17.94
N ILE A 175 -2.51 24.30 -18.04
CA ILE A 175 -1.61 24.86 -17.02
C ILE A 175 -2.33 25.01 -15.68
N ASP A 176 -3.57 25.48 -15.69
CA ASP A 176 -4.38 25.64 -14.47
C ASP A 176 -4.64 24.31 -13.76
N ILE A 177 -4.72 23.18 -14.50
CA ILE A 177 -4.84 21.83 -13.94
C ILE A 177 -3.49 21.12 -13.74
N GLN A 178 -2.40 21.88 -13.69
CA GLN A 178 -1.04 21.46 -13.36
C GLN A 178 -0.35 20.57 -14.40
N TYR A 179 -0.76 20.64 -15.68
CA TYR A 179 0.04 20.08 -16.77
C TYR A 179 1.17 21.03 -17.13
N THR A 180 2.32 20.46 -17.45
CA THR A 180 3.50 21.23 -17.87
C THR A 180 3.69 21.15 -19.37
N ARG A 181 4.01 22.29 -20.02
CA ARG A 181 4.42 22.30 -21.41
C ARG A 181 5.83 21.75 -21.53
N ASN A 182 6.01 20.70 -22.30
CA ASN A 182 7.31 20.16 -22.60
C ASN A 182 7.33 19.59 -24.03
N ASP A 183 7.93 20.35 -24.95
CA ASP A 183 7.98 20.00 -26.37
C ASP A 183 9.11 18.99 -26.66
N MET A 184 10.06 18.78 -25.75
CA MET A 184 11.23 17.92 -25.88
C MET A 184 11.05 16.55 -25.23
N ASP A 185 10.62 16.55 -23.97
CA ASP A 185 10.42 15.36 -23.14
C ASP A 185 8.92 15.17 -22.85
N PHE A 186 8.25 14.40 -23.73
CA PHE A 186 6.80 14.18 -23.64
C PHE A 186 6.51 13.05 -22.67
N LYS A 187 6.22 13.44 -21.46
CA LYS A 187 5.95 12.52 -20.36
C LYS A 187 4.57 12.74 -19.74
N ARG A 188 4.15 11.83 -18.90
CA ARG A 188 2.89 11.87 -18.16
C ARG A 188 2.70 13.21 -17.42
N GLY A 189 1.51 13.79 -17.52
CA GLY A 189 1.22 15.14 -16.96
C GLY A 189 1.83 16.28 -17.74
N SER A 190 2.26 16.07 -19.00
CA SER A 190 2.73 17.12 -19.88
C SER A 190 1.92 17.26 -21.16
N PHE A 191 2.08 18.37 -21.83
CA PHE A 191 1.54 18.61 -23.17
C PHE A 191 2.59 19.26 -24.05
N ARG A 192 2.45 19.11 -25.37
CA ARG A 192 3.29 19.76 -26.37
C ARG A 192 2.42 20.37 -27.47
N VAL A 193 2.94 21.43 -28.08
CA VAL A 193 2.23 22.20 -29.11
C VAL A 193 3.05 22.27 -30.39
N ARG A 194 2.45 21.87 -31.52
CA ARG A 194 3.07 21.94 -32.83
C ARG A 194 2.07 22.54 -33.85
N GLY A 195 2.16 23.86 -34.06
CA GLY A 195 1.19 24.55 -34.90
C GLY A 195 -0.22 24.50 -34.31
N ASP A 196 -1.16 23.99 -35.08
CA ASP A 196 -2.57 23.82 -34.65
C ASP A 196 -2.84 22.48 -33.99
N VAL A 197 -1.77 21.72 -33.66
CA VAL A 197 -1.87 20.41 -33.02
C VAL A 197 -1.42 20.53 -31.54
N LEU A 198 -2.27 20.06 -30.65
CA LEU A 198 -2.03 19.94 -29.22
C LEU A 198 -1.98 18.45 -28.86
N GLU A 199 -0.87 17.99 -28.31
CA GLU A 199 -0.75 16.62 -27.82
C GLU A 199 -0.66 16.64 -26.28
N ILE A 200 -1.48 15.84 -25.63
CA ILE A 200 -1.64 15.81 -24.17
C ILE A 200 -1.40 14.39 -23.67
N TYR A 201 -0.46 14.24 -22.73
CA TYR A 201 -0.21 12.96 -22.09
C TYR A 201 -0.86 12.96 -20.69
N PRO A 202 -2.01 12.29 -20.52
CA PRO A 202 -2.76 12.34 -19.27
C PRO A 202 -1.98 11.84 -18.07
N ALA A 203 -2.24 12.41 -16.90
CA ALA A 203 -1.60 12.02 -15.65
C ALA A 203 -1.93 10.58 -15.22
N TYR A 204 -3.03 10.04 -15.70
CA TYR A 204 -3.56 8.69 -15.39
C TYR A 204 -3.28 7.65 -16.49
N SER A 205 -2.68 8.04 -17.61
CA SER A 205 -2.44 7.13 -18.74
C SER A 205 -1.13 6.35 -18.60
N GLY A 206 -1.16 5.12 -19.10
CA GLY A 206 -0.02 4.19 -19.07
C GLY A 206 0.79 4.11 -20.38
N GLY A 207 0.61 5.04 -21.34
CA GLY A 207 1.31 5.00 -22.62
C GLY A 207 0.52 5.66 -23.76
N ASP A 208 -0.75 5.93 -23.54
CA ASP A 208 -1.62 6.57 -24.53
C ASP A 208 -1.73 8.07 -24.25
N ALA A 209 -1.64 8.85 -25.31
CA ALA A 209 -1.80 10.30 -25.26
C ALA A 209 -2.90 10.73 -26.25
N TYR A 210 -3.36 11.94 -26.11
CA TYR A 210 -4.39 12.51 -26.99
C TYR A 210 -3.78 13.57 -27.91
N ARG A 211 -4.04 13.45 -29.20
CA ARG A 211 -3.76 14.47 -30.21
C ARG A 211 -5.05 15.19 -30.55
N VAL A 212 -5.10 16.49 -30.28
CA VAL A 212 -6.21 17.39 -30.58
C VAL A 212 -5.77 18.33 -31.73
N GLU A 213 -6.44 18.24 -32.84
CA GLU A 213 -6.19 19.07 -34.01
C GLU A 213 -7.24 20.18 -34.09
N PHE A 214 -6.76 21.42 -34.26
CA PHE A 214 -7.62 22.59 -34.33
C PHE A 214 -7.66 23.16 -35.76
N PHE A 215 -8.82 23.65 -36.17
CA PHE A 215 -8.97 24.45 -37.38
C PHE A 215 -9.56 25.80 -36.99
N GLY A 216 -8.71 26.84 -36.89
CA GLY A 216 -9.10 28.11 -36.27
C GLY A 216 -9.45 27.90 -34.79
N ASP A 217 -10.65 28.34 -34.42
CA ASP A 217 -11.20 28.23 -33.06
C ASP A 217 -12.11 26.99 -32.87
N GLU A 218 -11.98 25.98 -33.72
CA GLU A 218 -12.77 24.75 -33.63
C GLU A 218 -11.85 23.51 -33.46
N VAL A 219 -12.27 22.59 -32.62
CA VAL A 219 -11.66 21.25 -32.51
C VAL A 219 -12.09 20.43 -33.71
N GLU A 220 -11.14 20.20 -34.64
CA GLU A 220 -11.44 19.43 -35.87
C GLU A 220 -11.45 17.92 -35.61
N ARG A 221 -10.44 17.39 -34.91
CA ARG A 221 -10.28 15.95 -34.69
C ARG A 221 -9.57 15.67 -33.37
N ILE A 222 -9.93 14.56 -32.75
CA ILE A 222 -9.26 14.02 -31.57
C ILE A 222 -8.85 12.59 -31.87
N THR A 223 -7.55 12.28 -31.70
CA THR A 223 -6.98 10.97 -31.95
C THR A 223 -6.22 10.49 -30.72
N GLU A 224 -6.49 9.26 -30.30
CA GLU A 224 -5.64 8.57 -29.34
C GLU A 224 -4.35 8.12 -30.04
N ILE A 225 -3.20 8.44 -29.47
CA ILE A 225 -1.89 8.16 -30.03
C ILE A 225 -1.03 7.39 -29.03
N ASP A 226 -0.09 6.64 -29.54
CA ASP A 226 1.01 6.12 -28.71
C ASP A 226 1.96 7.26 -28.34
N SER A 227 2.23 7.41 -27.05
CA SER A 227 3.02 8.55 -26.53
C SER A 227 4.50 8.53 -26.98
N LEU A 228 5.05 7.34 -27.27
CA LEU A 228 6.43 7.16 -27.70
C LEU A 228 6.60 7.34 -29.20
N THR A 229 5.77 6.64 -29.99
CA THR A 229 5.88 6.65 -31.46
C THR A 229 5.12 7.79 -32.11
N GLY A 230 4.08 8.31 -31.45
CA GLY A 230 3.15 9.28 -32.01
C GLY A 230 2.17 8.71 -33.04
N GLU A 231 2.11 7.39 -33.20
CA GLU A 231 1.18 6.73 -34.11
C GLU A 231 -0.26 6.83 -33.62
N GLY A 232 -1.18 7.19 -34.49
CA GLY A 232 -2.61 7.24 -34.21
C GLY A 232 -3.19 5.83 -34.05
N LYS A 233 -3.93 5.62 -32.96
CA LYS A 233 -4.60 4.35 -32.64
C LYS A 233 -6.08 4.39 -33.02
N THR A 234 -6.80 5.34 -32.47
CA THR A 234 -8.27 5.43 -32.61
C THR A 234 -8.70 6.90 -32.64
N GLU A 235 -9.67 7.23 -33.50
CA GLU A 235 -10.36 8.53 -33.44
C GLU A 235 -11.41 8.51 -32.33
N LEU A 236 -11.44 9.58 -31.54
CA LEU A 236 -12.32 9.71 -30.38
C LEU A 236 -13.37 10.80 -30.59
N GLY A 237 -14.59 10.51 -30.22
CA GLY A 237 -15.69 11.46 -30.24
C GLY A 237 -15.75 12.40 -29.02
N HIS A 238 -14.99 12.09 -27.98
CA HIS A 238 -14.92 12.87 -26.74
C HIS A 238 -13.70 12.46 -25.92
N ILE A 239 -13.08 13.44 -25.26
CA ILE A 239 -12.08 13.19 -24.21
C ILE A 239 -12.38 14.04 -22.97
N ALA A 240 -12.07 13.50 -21.81
CA ALA A 240 -12.05 14.22 -20.54
C ALA A 240 -10.63 14.18 -19.98
N ILE A 241 -10.05 15.33 -19.69
CA ILE A 241 -8.70 15.45 -19.18
C ILE A 241 -8.79 15.86 -17.72
N PHE A 242 -8.39 14.97 -16.84
CA PHE A 242 -8.39 15.18 -15.39
C PHE A 242 -7.11 15.89 -14.94
N PRO A 243 -7.17 16.64 -13.81
CA PRO A 243 -6.00 17.32 -13.26
C PRO A 243 -4.80 16.40 -13.00
N ALA A 244 -3.60 16.94 -13.18
CA ALA A 244 -2.35 16.26 -12.87
C ALA A 244 -1.97 16.34 -11.37
N SER A 245 -2.80 16.97 -10.54
CA SER A 245 -2.69 17.02 -9.09
C SER A 245 -4.05 16.90 -8.43
N HIS A 246 -4.11 16.24 -7.27
CA HIS A 246 -5.33 16.18 -6.47
C HIS A 246 -5.61 17.49 -5.71
N TYR A 247 -4.62 18.36 -5.53
CA TYR A 247 -4.72 19.65 -4.83
C TYR A 247 -4.91 20.83 -5.81
N VAL A 248 -5.70 20.63 -6.83
CA VAL A 248 -6.00 21.66 -7.83
C VAL A 248 -7.23 22.46 -7.41
N VAL A 249 -7.17 23.78 -7.55
CA VAL A 249 -8.26 24.71 -7.29
C VAL A 249 -8.29 25.84 -8.32
N SER A 250 -9.44 26.50 -8.50
CA SER A 250 -9.53 27.66 -9.41
C SER A 250 -8.65 28.83 -8.93
N LYS A 251 -8.32 29.73 -9.84
CA LYS A 251 -7.51 30.95 -9.53
C LYS A 251 -8.15 31.79 -8.44
N GLU A 252 -9.48 31.93 -8.46
CA GLU A 252 -10.21 32.68 -7.45
C GLU A 252 -10.11 32.03 -6.06
N LYS A 253 -10.23 30.70 -5.99
CA LYS A 253 -10.05 29.96 -4.73
C LYS A 253 -8.60 30.03 -4.24
N MET A 254 -7.63 29.96 -5.15
CA MET A 254 -6.21 30.11 -4.81
C MET A 254 -5.90 31.50 -4.21
N GLU A 255 -6.42 32.55 -4.81
CA GLU A 255 -6.22 33.91 -4.29
C GLU A 255 -6.89 34.08 -2.90
N LEU A 256 -8.08 33.55 -2.71
CA LEU A 256 -8.75 33.55 -1.40
C LEU A 256 -7.93 32.74 -0.37
N ALA A 257 -7.42 31.58 -0.75
CA ALA A 257 -6.57 30.75 0.10
C ALA A 257 -5.30 31.50 0.53
N THR A 258 -4.61 32.16 -0.41
CA THR A 258 -3.40 32.95 -0.08
C THR A 258 -3.70 34.10 0.87
N GLN A 259 -4.84 34.77 0.76
CA GLN A 259 -5.26 35.81 1.69
C GLN A 259 -5.52 35.26 3.09
N THR A 260 -6.21 34.12 3.19
CA THR A 260 -6.49 33.49 4.50
C THR A 260 -5.22 32.91 5.14
N ILE A 261 -4.27 32.37 4.34
CA ILE A 261 -2.96 31.92 4.81
C ILE A 261 -2.18 33.10 5.41
N LEU A 262 -2.12 34.24 4.72
CA LEU A 262 -1.42 35.44 5.21
C LEU A 262 -2.07 36.02 6.47
N ALA A 263 -3.39 35.93 6.59
CA ALA A 263 -4.11 36.34 7.80
C ALA A 263 -3.75 35.43 9.00
N GLU A 264 -3.70 34.12 8.80
CA GLU A 264 -3.25 33.15 9.81
C GLU A 264 -1.78 33.38 10.18
N LEU A 265 -0.90 33.61 9.19
CA LEU A 265 0.50 33.91 9.41
C LEU A 265 0.67 35.13 10.34
N LYS A 266 -0.07 36.20 10.07
CA LYS A 266 -0.03 37.41 10.91
C LYS A 266 -0.40 37.12 12.35
N GLN A 267 -1.42 36.30 12.58
CA GLN A 267 -1.84 35.90 13.93
C GLN A 267 -0.75 35.05 14.61
N GLN A 268 -0.19 34.07 13.88
CA GLN A 268 0.82 33.17 14.44
C GLN A 268 2.14 33.88 14.75
N VAL A 269 2.57 34.82 13.91
CA VAL A 269 3.75 35.66 14.17
C VAL A 269 3.53 36.54 15.41
N ALA A 270 2.35 37.14 15.56
CA ALA A 270 1.99 37.92 16.74
C ALA A 270 2.00 37.05 18.02
N TYR A 271 1.47 35.84 17.94
CA TYR A 271 1.50 34.86 19.03
C TYR A 271 2.95 34.52 19.43
N PHE A 272 3.81 34.13 18.49
CA PHE A 272 5.20 33.81 18.81
C PHE A 272 5.97 34.99 19.40
N LYS A 273 5.74 36.20 18.92
CA LYS A 273 6.35 37.42 19.48
C LYS A 273 5.87 37.68 20.91
N SER A 274 4.59 37.41 21.23
CA SER A 274 4.07 37.58 22.59
C SER A 274 4.65 36.57 23.59
N GLU A 275 5.08 35.41 23.10
CA GLU A 275 5.72 34.33 23.86
C GLU A 275 7.27 34.43 23.85
N ASP A 276 7.83 35.53 23.33
CA ASP A 276 9.29 35.77 23.17
C ASP A 276 10.00 34.71 22.31
N LYS A 277 9.26 34.08 21.38
CA LYS A 277 9.75 33.09 20.41
C LYS A 277 10.08 33.74 19.08
N LEU A 278 11.14 34.53 19.06
CA LEU A 278 11.50 35.36 17.89
C LEU A 278 12.01 34.54 16.72
N LEU A 279 12.72 33.43 16.99
CA LEU A 279 13.23 32.53 15.97
C LEU A 279 12.09 31.80 15.22
N GLU A 280 11.11 31.30 16.00
CA GLU A 280 9.92 30.65 15.45
C GLU A 280 9.09 31.64 14.62
N ALA A 281 8.97 32.89 15.08
CA ALA A 281 8.27 33.95 14.35
C ALA A 281 8.94 34.25 13.00
N GLN A 282 10.27 34.34 12.96
CA GLN A 282 11.03 34.54 11.73
C GLN A 282 10.88 33.34 10.79
N ARG A 283 11.12 32.16 11.29
CA ARG A 283 11.08 30.89 10.53
C ARG A 283 9.73 30.70 9.82
N ILE A 284 8.62 30.83 10.55
CA ILE A 284 7.30 30.67 9.95
C ILE A 284 6.97 31.77 8.95
N SER A 285 7.44 33.01 9.21
CA SER A 285 7.25 34.14 8.29
C SER A 285 7.96 33.94 6.96
N GLU A 286 9.23 33.57 6.98
CA GLU A 286 10.02 33.34 5.77
C GLU A 286 9.43 32.20 4.93
N ARG A 287 9.16 31.05 5.56
CA ARG A 287 8.62 29.88 4.87
C ARG A 287 7.26 30.17 4.25
N THR A 288 6.33 30.72 5.02
CA THR A 288 4.96 30.92 4.54
C THR A 288 4.90 31.99 3.43
N ASN A 289 5.67 33.07 3.53
CA ASN A 289 5.71 34.08 2.45
C ASN A 289 6.26 33.48 1.15
N PHE A 290 7.31 32.68 1.24
CA PHE A 290 7.86 31.98 0.08
C PHE A 290 6.83 31.02 -0.55
N ASP A 291 6.16 30.20 0.26
CA ASP A 291 5.14 29.26 -0.22
C ASP A 291 3.97 30.02 -0.89
N VAL A 292 3.52 31.16 -0.33
CA VAL A 292 2.45 31.99 -0.92
C VAL A 292 2.87 32.61 -2.25
N GLU A 293 4.13 33.07 -2.37
CA GLU A 293 4.67 33.59 -3.63
C GLU A 293 4.66 32.49 -4.71
N MET A 294 5.14 31.30 -4.39
CA MET A 294 5.11 30.15 -5.30
C MET A 294 3.67 29.77 -5.73
N MET A 295 2.73 29.76 -4.80
CA MET A 295 1.31 29.49 -5.11
C MET A 295 0.71 30.52 -6.06
N ARG A 296 1.06 31.81 -5.92
CA ARG A 296 0.58 32.87 -6.82
C ARG A 296 1.18 32.78 -8.21
N GLU A 297 2.48 32.46 -8.31
CA GLU A 297 3.18 32.41 -9.59
C GLU A 297 2.90 31.13 -10.38
N THR A 298 2.85 29.96 -9.70
CA THR A 298 2.79 28.66 -10.34
C THR A 298 1.52 27.85 -10.03
N GLY A 299 0.69 28.33 -9.11
CA GLY A 299 -0.46 27.58 -8.59
C GLY A 299 -0.08 26.41 -7.66
N PHE A 300 1.20 26.30 -7.27
CA PHE A 300 1.70 25.19 -6.48
C PHE A 300 2.87 25.63 -5.57
N CYS A 301 3.08 24.92 -4.46
CA CYS A 301 4.30 25.02 -3.65
C CYS A 301 4.65 23.63 -3.06
N SER A 302 5.92 23.46 -2.69
CA SER A 302 6.35 22.24 -1.99
C SER A 302 5.65 22.13 -0.63
N GLY A 303 4.95 21.02 -0.38
CA GLY A 303 4.16 20.82 0.81
C GLY A 303 2.82 21.55 0.80
N ILE A 304 2.23 21.80 -0.38
CA ILE A 304 0.93 22.45 -0.55
C ILE A 304 -0.17 21.80 0.26
N GLU A 305 -0.08 20.50 0.52
CA GLU A 305 -0.99 19.75 1.36
C GLU A 305 -1.13 20.32 2.77
N ASN A 306 -0.10 20.98 3.31
CA ASN A 306 -0.16 21.64 4.63
C ASN A 306 -1.09 22.86 4.66
N TYR A 307 -1.49 23.36 3.51
CA TYR A 307 -2.45 24.45 3.35
C TYR A 307 -3.83 23.96 2.88
N SER A 308 -4.08 22.65 2.92
CA SER A 308 -5.33 22.02 2.44
C SER A 308 -6.59 22.66 3.02
N ARG A 309 -6.59 23.03 4.31
CA ARG A 309 -7.71 23.73 4.94
C ARG A 309 -8.09 25.03 4.24
N HIS A 310 -7.09 25.83 3.84
CA HIS A 310 -7.32 27.07 3.12
C HIS A 310 -7.75 26.85 1.68
N LEU A 311 -7.17 25.84 1.01
CA LEU A 311 -7.51 25.49 -0.37
C LEU A 311 -8.94 24.96 -0.51
N THR A 312 -9.42 24.20 0.48
CA THR A 312 -10.79 23.67 0.52
C THR A 312 -11.79 24.61 1.19
N ALA A 313 -11.34 25.74 1.72
CA ALA A 313 -12.12 26.67 2.53
C ALA A 313 -12.83 26.03 3.74
N SER A 314 -12.24 24.99 4.31
CA SER A 314 -12.76 24.24 5.45
C SER A 314 -12.52 24.98 6.77
N ARG A 315 -13.34 24.67 7.77
CA ARG A 315 -13.14 25.19 9.13
C ARG A 315 -12.05 24.41 9.87
N ALA A 316 -11.45 25.05 10.88
CA ALA A 316 -10.48 24.38 11.72
C ALA A 316 -11.08 23.14 12.40
N GLY A 317 -10.38 22.01 12.28
CA GLY A 317 -10.79 20.74 12.88
C GLY A 317 -11.81 19.94 12.05
N GLU A 318 -12.31 20.45 10.94
CA GLU A 318 -13.15 19.65 10.02
C GLU A 318 -12.37 18.46 9.42
N PRO A 319 -13.04 17.33 9.17
CA PRO A 319 -12.41 16.18 8.50
C PRO A 319 -11.88 16.59 7.13
N PRO A 320 -10.67 16.15 6.74
CA PRO A 320 -10.19 16.37 5.39
C PRO A 320 -10.99 15.54 4.38
N CYS A 321 -11.06 16.00 3.13
CA CYS A 321 -11.50 15.16 2.02
C CYS A 321 -10.48 14.04 1.80
N THR A 322 -10.96 12.83 1.62
CA THR A 322 -10.14 11.62 1.42
C THR A 322 -10.61 10.87 0.17
N LEU A 323 -9.98 9.75 -0.18
CA LEU A 323 -10.45 8.91 -1.27
C LEU A 323 -11.93 8.49 -1.09
N ILE A 324 -12.36 8.30 0.15
CA ILE A 324 -13.75 7.89 0.46
C ILE A 324 -14.75 8.93 -0.04
N ASP A 325 -14.40 10.21 -0.02
CA ASP A 325 -15.27 11.31 -0.49
C ASP A 325 -15.41 11.38 -2.02
N TYR A 326 -14.60 10.63 -2.76
CA TYR A 326 -14.75 10.48 -4.22
C TYR A 326 -15.77 9.40 -4.61
N PHE A 327 -16.12 8.50 -3.68
CA PHE A 327 -17.18 7.52 -3.89
C PHE A 327 -18.56 8.17 -3.85
N PRO A 328 -19.57 7.60 -4.53
CA PRO A 328 -20.97 8.00 -4.31
C PRO A 328 -21.42 7.60 -2.90
N ASP A 329 -22.57 8.14 -2.48
CA ASP A 329 -23.13 7.87 -1.14
C ASP A 329 -23.43 6.37 -0.93
N ASP A 330 -23.90 5.69 -1.99
CA ASP A 330 -24.21 4.26 -1.98
C ASP A 330 -23.02 3.43 -2.51
N PHE A 331 -22.15 2.98 -1.62
CA PHE A 331 -20.98 2.17 -1.93
C PHE A 331 -20.70 1.13 -0.86
N LEU A 332 -19.87 0.14 -1.18
CA LEU A 332 -19.46 -0.92 -0.27
C LEU A 332 -17.98 -0.75 0.14
N ILE A 333 -17.70 -0.87 1.43
CA ILE A 333 -16.34 -1.03 1.94
C ILE A 333 -16.12 -2.49 2.31
N ILE A 334 -15.03 -3.09 1.85
CA ILE A 334 -14.55 -4.40 2.29
C ILE A 334 -13.22 -4.19 3.01
N VAL A 335 -13.14 -4.62 4.26
CA VAL A 335 -11.91 -4.52 5.05
C VAL A 335 -11.30 -5.91 5.16
N ASP A 336 -10.25 -6.16 4.40
CA ASP A 336 -9.53 -7.44 4.45
C ASP A 336 -8.58 -7.48 5.65
N GLU A 337 -8.45 -8.66 6.26
CA GLU A 337 -7.76 -8.88 7.53
C GLU A 337 -8.15 -7.80 8.57
N SER A 338 -9.46 -7.61 8.76
CA SER A 338 -10.06 -6.51 9.52
C SER A 338 -9.52 -6.37 10.94
N HIS A 339 -9.19 -7.49 11.59
CA HIS A 339 -8.58 -7.55 12.92
C HIS A 339 -7.22 -6.86 13.03
N ILE A 340 -6.54 -6.62 11.89
CA ILE A 340 -5.28 -5.84 11.79
C ILE A 340 -5.55 -4.46 11.19
N THR A 341 -6.35 -4.41 10.13
CA THR A 341 -6.57 -3.20 9.33
C THR A 341 -7.28 -2.12 10.13
N LEU A 342 -8.32 -2.45 10.89
CA LEU A 342 -9.08 -1.47 11.69
C LEU A 342 -8.27 -0.86 12.84
N PRO A 343 -7.52 -1.63 13.65
CA PRO A 343 -6.59 -1.05 14.61
C PRO A 343 -5.55 -0.12 13.99
N GLN A 344 -5.08 -0.42 12.78
CA GLN A 344 -4.15 0.44 12.05
C GLN A 344 -4.82 1.76 11.63
N VAL A 345 -6.03 1.73 11.09
CA VAL A 345 -6.83 2.94 10.79
C VAL A 345 -6.97 3.80 12.05
N ARG A 346 -7.28 3.19 13.19
CA ARG A 346 -7.43 3.89 14.48
C ARG A 346 -6.14 4.55 14.97
N GLY A 347 -5.00 3.90 14.74
CA GLY A 347 -3.69 4.38 15.21
C GLY A 347 -3.09 5.55 14.41
N MET A 348 -3.50 5.74 13.16
CA MET A 348 -2.86 6.69 12.23
C MET A 348 -2.99 8.14 12.69
N PHE A 349 -4.14 8.56 13.18
CA PHE A 349 -4.42 9.94 13.56
C PHE A 349 -3.50 10.46 14.67
N ALA A 350 -3.31 9.71 15.74
CA ALA A 350 -2.56 10.14 16.92
C ALA A 350 -1.07 10.39 16.60
N GLY A 351 -0.45 9.52 15.80
CA GLY A 351 0.95 9.64 15.37
C GLY A 351 1.19 10.88 14.52
N ASP A 352 0.34 11.13 13.53
CA ASP A 352 0.44 12.29 12.65
C ASP A 352 0.27 13.61 13.44
N ARG A 353 -0.74 13.66 14.33
CA ARG A 353 -1.00 14.85 15.14
C ARG A 353 0.16 15.21 16.07
N SER A 354 0.77 14.23 16.73
CA SER A 354 1.90 14.46 17.65
C SER A 354 3.08 15.09 16.89
N ARG A 355 3.45 14.54 15.74
CA ARG A 355 4.54 15.03 14.89
C ARG A 355 4.28 16.46 14.41
N LYS A 356 3.09 16.74 13.87
CA LYS A 356 2.72 18.07 13.36
C LYS A 356 2.59 19.12 14.44
N THR A 357 2.12 18.76 15.63
CA THR A 357 2.06 19.68 16.77
C THR A 357 3.45 20.21 17.10
N THR A 358 4.47 19.37 17.06
CA THR A 358 5.87 19.80 17.25
C THR A 358 6.30 20.79 16.16
N LEU A 359 6.03 20.50 14.88
CA LEU A 359 6.34 21.42 13.78
C LEU A 359 5.67 22.79 13.92
N VAL A 360 4.42 22.82 14.35
CA VAL A 360 3.67 24.08 14.61
C VAL A 360 4.26 24.85 15.77
N ASN A 361 4.53 24.17 16.91
CA ASN A 361 5.02 24.81 18.11
C ASN A 361 6.42 25.44 17.96
N TYR A 362 7.21 24.94 17.02
CA TYR A 362 8.57 25.43 16.71
C TYR A 362 8.66 26.26 15.42
N GLY A 363 7.52 26.70 14.88
CA GLY A 363 7.47 27.65 13.77
C GLY A 363 7.84 27.11 12.40
N PHE A 364 7.77 25.79 12.17
CA PHE A 364 8.00 25.18 10.85
C PHE A 364 6.73 25.13 10.00
N ARG A 365 5.56 25.04 10.62
CA ARG A 365 4.26 25.03 9.96
C ARG A 365 3.24 25.89 10.68
N LEU A 366 2.26 26.40 9.92
CA LEU A 366 1.10 27.10 10.49
C LEU A 366 0.17 26.12 11.24
N PRO A 367 -0.64 26.56 12.19
CA PRO A 367 -1.62 25.73 12.87
C PRO A 367 -2.57 24.99 11.93
N SER A 368 -2.90 25.55 10.78
CA SER A 368 -3.72 24.94 9.75
C SER A 368 -3.14 23.61 9.18
N ALA A 369 -1.82 23.41 9.29
CA ALA A 369 -1.20 22.15 8.91
C ALA A 369 -1.69 20.94 9.72
N LEU A 370 -2.23 21.17 10.92
CA LEU A 370 -2.85 20.14 11.75
C LEU A 370 -4.11 19.54 11.11
N ASP A 371 -4.74 20.24 10.18
CA ASP A 371 -5.95 19.80 9.49
C ASP A 371 -5.65 18.96 8.23
N ASN A 372 -4.40 18.99 7.74
CA ASN A 372 -3.89 18.00 6.77
C ASN A 372 -3.50 16.72 7.52
N ARG A 373 -4.42 15.84 7.73
CA ARG A 373 -4.31 14.68 8.61
C ARG A 373 -5.11 13.49 8.08
N PRO A 374 -4.86 12.27 8.55
CA PRO A 374 -5.80 11.19 8.33
C PRO A 374 -7.12 11.46 9.08
N LEU A 375 -8.18 10.78 8.67
CA LEU A 375 -9.41 10.72 9.45
C LEU A 375 -9.11 10.12 10.83
N ASN A 376 -9.75 10.63 11.87
CA ASN A 376 -9.85 9.88 13.10
C ASN A 376 -10.86 8.74 12.94
N PHE A 377 -10.91 7.81 13.88
CA PHE A 377 -11.70 6.60 13.71
C PHE A 377 -13.22 6.88 13.69
N GLU A 378 -13.71 7.84 14.46
CA GLU A 378 -15.13 8.24 14.47
C GLU A 378 -15.53 8.91 13.13
N GLU A 379 -14.66 9.74 12.58
CA GLU A 379 -14.86 10.35 11.27
C GLU A 379 -14.88 9.28 10.17
N PHE A 380 -14.00 8.29 10.24
CA PHE A 380 -13.99 7.15 9.34
C PHE A 380 -15.31 6.38 9.42
N GLU A 381 -15.75 6.02 10.63
CA GLU A 381 -17.03 5.33 10.85
C GLU A 381 -18.22 6.11 10.30
N SER A 382 -18.22 7.43 10.44
CA SER A 382 -19.33 8.30 9.98
C SER A 382 -19.49 8.33 8.45
N LYS A 383 -18.46 7.93 7.70
CA LYS A 383 -18.47 7.88 6.23
C LYS A 383 -18.87 6.51 5.66
N ILE A 384 -19.15 5.53 6.51
CA ILE A 384 -19.47 4.18 6.10
C ILE A 384 -20.97 4.06 5.80
N ASP A 385 -21.31 3.73 4.55
CA ASP A 385 -22.66 3.28 4.19
C ASP A 385 -22.83 1.80 4.55
N GLN A 386 -22.11 0.91 3.89
CA GLN A 386 -22.09 -0.52 4.19
C GLN A 386 -20.66 -1.06 4.22
N MET A 387 -20.37 -1.95 5.17
CA MET A 387 -19.04 -2.51 5.35
C MET A 387 -19.09 -4.02 5.60
N MET A 388 -18.20 -4.74 4.91
CA MET A 388 -17.91 -6.14 5.15
C MET A 388 -16.55 -6.31 5.80
N PHE A 389 -16.52 -6.89 6.98
CA PHE A 389 -15.28 -7.35 7.62
C PHE A 389 -14.91 -8.72 7.09
N VAL A 390 -13.66 -8.90 6.70
CA VAL A 390 -13.13 -10.19 6.23
C VAL A 390 -11.95 -10.56 7.11
N SER A 391 -12.05 -11.70 7.81
CA SER A 391 -10.99 -12.16 8.70
C SER A 391 -11.13 -13.62 9.02
N ALA A 392 -10.01 -14.33 9.26
CA ALA A 392 -10.03 -15.66 9.87
C ALA A 392 -10.21 -15.63 11.40
N THR A 393 -9.95 -14.46 11.99
CA THR A 393 -9.96 -14.20 13.43
C THR A 393 -10.54 -12.80 13.72
N PRO A 394 -11.85 -12.58 13.49
CA PRO A 394 -12.47 -11.29 13.81
C PRO A 394 -12.26 -10.91 15.26
N SER A 395 -12.05 -9.61 15.52
CA SER A 395 -11.80 -9.06 16.84
C SER A 395 -13.10 -8.66 17.57
N VAL A 396 -12.93 -8.10 18.77
CA VAL A 396 -14.05 -7.58 19.58
C VAL A 396 -14.80 -6.45 18.87
N TYR A 397 -14.10 -5.65 18.06
CA TYR A 397 -14.75 -4.56 17.33
C TYR A 397 -15.78 -5.09 16.33
N GLU A 398 -15.38 -6.07 15.49
CA GLU A 398 -16.27 -6.70 14.53
C GLU A 398 -17.45 -7.35 15.24
N ALA A 399 -17.20 -8.13 16.31
CA ALA A 399 -18.22 -8.79 17.10
C ALA A 399 -19.27 -7.85 17.70
N ASN A 400 -18.88 -6.62 18.04
CA ASN A 400 -19.78 -5.62 18.61
C ASN A 400 -20.60 -4.85 17.57
N HIS A 401 -20.17 -4.83 16.32
CA HIS A 401 -20.80 -4.02 15.25
C HIS A 401 -21.52 -4.87 14.22
N GLU A 402 -21.12 -6.12 14.02
CA GLU A 402 -21.72 -6.99 13.01
C GLU A 402 -23.21 -7.28 13.26
N MET A 403 -24.01 -7.11 12.22
CA MET A 403 -25.42 -7.49 12.20
C MET A 403 -25.61 -8.93 11.70
N LEU A 404 -24.61 -9.46 10.98
CA LEU A 404 -24.56 -10.81 10.48
C LEU A 404 -23.12 -11.28 10.49
N ARG A 405 -22.90 -12.52 10.96
CA ARG A 405 -21.64 -13.25 10.81
C ARG A 405 -21.86 -14.50 9.97
N VAL A 406 -21.06 -14.67 8.96
CA VAL A 406 -21.06 -15.85 8.09
C VAL A 406 -19.71 -16.54 8.20
N GLU A 407 -19.72 -17.84 8.41
CA GLU A 407 -18.50 -18.66 8.45
C GLU A 407 -18.24 -19.31 7.09
N GLN A 408 -16.98 -19.29 6.69
CA GLN A 408 -16.47 -19.97 5.50
C GLN A 408 -15.26 -20.80 5.90
N ILE A 409 -15.50 -22.03 6.31
CA ILE A 409 -14.51 -22.94 6.90
C ILE A 409 -13.99 -23.94 5.86
N ILE A 410 -14.85 -24.37 4.94
CA ILE A 410 -14.51 -25.39 3.96
C ILE A 410 -13.52 -24.86 2.92
N ARG A 411 -12.39 -25.58 2.79
CA ARG A 411 -11.43 -25.36 1.70
C ARG A 411 -11.78 -26.24 0.51
N PRO A 412 -11.90 -25.69 -0.69
CA PRO A 412 -12.16 -26.49 -1.90
C PRO A 412 -11.13 -27.59 -2.16
N THR A 413 -9.90 -27.42 -1.68
CA THR A 413 -8.80 -28.38 -1.79
C THR A 413 -8.93 -29.59 -0.84
N GLY A 414 -9.88 -29.55 0.09
CA GLY A 414 -10.05 -30.56 1.14
C GLY A 414 -9.01 -30.49 2.27
N LEU A 415 -8.11 -29.52 2.26
CA LEU A 415 -7.05 -29.40 3.27
C LEU A 415 -7.63 -29.16 4.67
N LEU A 416 -7.19 -29.96 5.61
CA LEU A 416 -7.56 -29.87 7.03
C LEU A 416 -6.73 -28.79 7.73
N ASP A 417 -7.28 -28.21 8.80
CA ASP A 417 -6.45 -27.48 9.76
C ASP A 417 -5.43 -28.44 10.40
N PRO A 418 -4.20 -27.99 10.72
CA PRO A 418 -3.16 -28.87 11.21
C PRO A 418 -3.47 -29.42 12.59
N GLU A 419 -2.92 -30.59 12.89
CA GLU A 419 -2.93 -31.12 14.26
C GLU A 419 -1.99 -30.33 15.14
N ILE A 420 -2.43 -30.06 16.38
CA ILE A 420 -1.64 -29.32 17.37
C ILE A 420 -1.24 -30.27 18.48
N GLU A 421 0.06 -30.40 18.70
CA GLU A 421 0.64 -31.15 19.82
C GLU A 421 1.23 -30.17 20.83
N VAL A 422 0.93 -30.35 22.12
CA VAL A 422 1.55 -29.56 23.19
C VAL A 422 2.62 -30.41 23.85
N ARG A 423 3.84 -29.89 23.88
CA ARG A 423 5.02 -30.55 24.49
C ARG A 423 5.62 -29.70 25.60
N PRO A 424 6.35 -30.31 26.57
CA PRO A 424 6.96 -29.58 27.68
C PRO A 424 8.08 -28.65 27.20
N VAL A 425 8.28 -27.55 27.92
CA VAL A 425 9.38 -26.60 27.67
C VAL A 425 10.74 -27.21 28.04
N GLU A 426 10.77 -28.10 29.03
CA GLU A 426 12.01 -28.79 29.42
C GLU A 426 12.52 -29.66 28.26
N GLY A 427 13.74 -29.40 27.80
CA GLY A 427 14.33 -30.05 26.63
C GLY A 427 13.76 -29.61 25.28
N GLN A 428 13.00 -28.51 25.20
CA GLN A 428 12.35 -28.07 23.98
C GLN A 428 13.30 -27.90 22.80
N ILE A 429 14.52 -27.47 23.00
CA ILE A 429 15.48 -27.24 21.91
C ILE A 429 15.98 -28.56 21.33
N ASP A 430 16.30 -29.56 22.16
CA ASP A 430 16.73 -30.88 21.69
C ASP A 430 15.60 -31.60 20.97
N ASP A 431 14.39 -31.54 21.50
CA ASP A 431 13.17 -32.08 20.86
C ASP A 431 12.89 -31.37 19.52
N LEU A 432 12.93 -30.05 19.50
CA LEU A 432 12.75 -29.25 18.28
C LEU A 432 13.78 -29.62 17.19
N VAL A 433 15.08 -29.74 17.56
CA VAL A 433 16.12 -30.13 16.61
C VAL A 433 15.88 -31.55 16.07
N SER A 434 15.39 -32.46 16.90
CA SER A 434 15.03 -33.81 16.47
C SER A 434 13.89 -33.76 15.42
N GLU A 435 12.84 -32.98 15.67
CA GLU A 435 11.72 -32.80 14.72
C GLU A 435 12.18 -32.09 13.42
N VAL A 436 12.98 -31.04 13.55
CA VAL A 436 13.54 -30.34 12.39
C VAL A 436 14.35 -31.30 11.50
N ASN A 437 15.19 -32.14 12.08
CA ASN A 437 15.97 -33.10 11.31
C ASN A 437 15.10 -34.14 10.59
N LYS A 438 13.98 -34.57 11.18
CA LYS A 438 13.01 -35.45 10.52
C LYS A 438 12.37 -34.78 9.30
N GLU A 439 11.93 -33.53 9.47
CA GLU A 439 11.30 -32.77 8.42
C GLU A 439 12.28 -32.44 7.27
N VAL A 440 13.51 -32.04 7.61
CA VAL A 440 14.57 -31.75 6.63
C VAL A 440 14.95 -33.00 5.83
N ALA A 441 14.98 -34.18 6.47
CA ALA A 441 15.22 -35.45 5.77
C ALA A 441 14.15 -35.76 4.73
N ASN A 442 12.92 -35.30 4.92
CA ASN A 442 11.79 -35.40 4.00
C ASN A 442 11.73 -34.22 2.98
N LYS A 443 12.68 -33.30 3.00
CA LYS A 443 12.73 -32.07 2.19
C LYS A 443 11.57 -31.11 2.47
N HIS A 444 11.06 -31.11 3.68
CA HIS A 444 10.02 -30.24 4.15
C HIS A 444 10.55 -28.90 4.65
N LYS A 445 9.69 -27.91 4.79
CA LYS A 445 10.02 -26.57 5.29
C LYS A 445 9.42 -26.34 6.67
N ILE A 446 10.18 -25.67 7.53
CA ILE A 446 9.85 -25.50 8.94
C ILE A 446 9.80 -24.02 9.29
N LEU A 447 8.80 -23.63 10.08
CA LEU A 447 8.62 -22.31 10.62
C LEU A 447 8.74 -22.37 12.15
N ILE A 448 9.60 -21.55 12.75
CA ILE A 448 9.79 -21.51 14.21
C ILE A 448 9.51 -20.09 14.71
N THR A 449 8.62 -19.96 15.71
CA THR A 449 8.34 -18.68 16.34
C THR A 449 8.90 -18.58 17.74
N THR A 450 9.62 -17.49 18.03
CA THR A 450 10.21 -17.17 19.32
C THR A 450 9.56 -15.91 19.91
N LEU A 451 9.87 -15.58 21.17
CA LEU A 451 9.33 -14.38 21.84
C LEU A 451 10.21 -13.15 21.71
N THR A 452 11.53 -13.35 21.57
CA THR A 452 12.50 -12.26 21.58
C THR A 452 13.48 -12.37 20.42
N LYS A 453 14.00 -11.19 19.99
CA LYS A 453 15.03 -11.08 18.96
C LYS A 453 16.27 -11.91 19.31
N ARG A 454 16.74 -11.77 20.54
CA ARG A 454 17.91 -12.51 21.04
C ARG A 454 17.70 -14.03 20.95
N MET A 455 16.54 -14.53 21.39
CA MET A 455 16.23 -15.96 21.32
C MET A 455 16.19 -16.47 19.88
N ALA A 456 15.67 -15.67 18.94
CA ALA A 456 15.66 -16.04 17.53
C ALA A 456 17.06 -16.07 16.94
N GLU A 457 17.92 -15.11 17.28
CA GLU A 457 19.32 -15.03 16.86
C GLU A 457 20.12 -16.21 17.42
N ASP A 458 20.08 -16.42 18.74
CA ASP A 458 20.79 -17.51 19.42
C ASP A 458 20.37 -18.89 18.87
N LEU A 459 19.07 -19.10 18.62
CA LEU A 459 18.56 -20.34 18.05
C LEU A 459 19.01 -20.54 16.59
N THR A 460 19.00 -19.48 15.80
CA THR A 460 19.47 -19.52 14.41
C THR A 460 20.95 -19.88 14.33
N ASP A 461 21.77 -19.27 15.16
CA ASP A 461 23.20 -19.52 15.20
C ASP A 461 23.49 -20.96 15.66
N TYR A 462 22.80 -21.43 16.71
CA TYR A 462 22.92 -22.82 17.17
C TYR A 462 22.54 -23.82 16.07
N MET A 463 21.39 -23.61 15.37
CA MET A 463 20.98 -24.50 14.28
C MET A 463 21.97 -24.49 13.12
N ARG A 464 22.57 -23.35 12.81
CA ARG A 464 23.61 -23.23 11.78
C ARG A 464 24.87 -23.99 12.16
N GLU A 465 25.30 -23.90 13.42
CA GLU A 465 26.47 -24.62 13.94
C GLU A 465 26.32 -26.16 13.84
N ILE A 466 25.11 -26.67 14.02
CA ILE A 466 24.83 -28.10 13.88
C ILE A 466 24.52 -28.52 12.45
N GLY A 467 24.66 -27.62 11.47
CA GLY A 467 24.57 -27.92 10.03
C GLY A 467 23.16 -27.83 9.41
N ILE A 468 22.19 -27.24 10.10
CA ILE A 468 20.84 -27.01 9.57
C ILE A 468 20.86 -25.73 8.71
N ARG A 469 20.27 -25.77 7.52
CA ARG A 469 20.10 -24.61 6.63
C ARG A 469 18.97 -23.72 7.19
N VAL A 470 19.32 -22.66 7.90
CA VAL A 470 18.41 -21.80 8.63
C VAL A 470 18.60 -20.32 8.31
N LYS A 471 17.51 -19.56 8.23
CA LYS A 471 17.53 -18.10 8.18
C LYS A 471 16.68 -17.51 9.30
N TYR A 472 17.04 -16.31 9.75
CA TYR A 472 16.29 -15.50 10.70
C TYR A 472 15.56 -14.37 9.98
N LEU A 473 14.28 -14.18 10.29
CA LEU A 473 13.45 -13.09 9.81
C LEU A 473 13.17 -12.12 10.96
N HIS A 474 13.85 -10.97 10.96
CA HIS A 474 13.68 -9.93 11.98
C HIS A 474 12.80 -8.76 11.49
N SER A 475 12.40 -7.89 12.43
CA SER A 475 11.47 -6.77 12.14
C SER A 475 12.05 -5.67 11.25
N ASP A 476 13.38 -5.56 11.21
CA ASP A 476 14.11 -4.48 10.55
C ASP A 476 14.47 -4.84 9.08
N ILE A 477 14.13 -6.05 8.65
CA ILE A 477 14.30 -6.50 7.26
C ILE A 477 13.29 -5.76 6.36
N ASP A 478 13.78 -5.18 5.29
CA ASP A 478 12.92 -4.50 4.33
C ASP A 478 12.01 -5.48 3.55
N THR A 479 10.99 -4.93 2.88
CA THR A 479 9.99 -5.73 2.17
C THR A 479 10.60 -6.55 1.02
N LEU A 480 11.68 -6.08 0.43
CA LEU A 480 12.37 -6.76 -0.67
C LEU A 480 13.17 -7.95 -0.18
N GLU A 481 14.03 -7.73 0.82
CA GLU A 481 14.85 -8.78 1.43
C GLU A 481 13.95 -9.87 2.00
N ARG A 482 12.80 -9.49 2.58
CA ARG A 482 11.79 -10.42 3.05
C ARG A 482 11.22 -11.29 1.91
N SER A 483 10.88 -10.67 0.77
CA SER A 483 10.39 -11.40 -0.40
C SER A 483 11.44 -12.36 -0.96
N GLU A 484 12.72 -11.95 -0.93
CA GLU A 484 13.85 -12.81 -1.29
C GLU A 484 14.01 -14.00 -0.36
N ILE A 485 13.90 -13.78 0.95
CA ILE A 485 13.96 -14.86 1.96
C ILE A 485 12.85 -15.89 1.70
N ILE A 486 11.62 -15.43 1.45
CA ILE A 486 10.49 -16.33 1.16
C ILE A 486 10.73 -17.10 -0.14
N ARG A 487 11.18 -16.43 -1.19
CA ARG A 487 11.55 -17.05 -2.46
C ARG A 487 12.65 -18.10 -2.27
N ASP A 488 13.70 -17.77 -1.55
CA ASP A 488 14.84 -18.66 -1.30
C ASP A 488 14.42 -19.92 -0.55
N MET A 489 13.51 -19.80 0.43
CA MET A 489 12.92 -20.95 1.12
C MET A 489 12.15 -21.87 0.16
N ARG A 490 11.35 -21.29 -0.74
CA ARG A 490 10.60 -22.04 -1.75
C ARG A 490 11.48 -22.66 -2.84
N LEU A 491 12.64 -22.04 -3.12
CA LEU A 491 13.65 -22.56 -4.07
C LEU A 491 14.63 -23.55 -3.42
N ASP A 492 14.36 -24.01 -2.21
CA ASP A 492 15.17 -24.98 -1.49
C ASP A 492 16.60 -24.52 -1.13
N VAL A 493 16.79 -23.21 -0.98
CA VAL A 493 18.07 -22.65 -0.53
C VAL A 493 18.31 -22.92 0.97
N PHE A 494 17.25 -22.89 1.77
CA PHE A 494 17.27 -23.24 3.19
C PHE A 494 15.95 -23.91 3.60
N ASP A 495 15.93 -24.52 4.82
CA ASP A 495 14.82 -25.37 5.27
C ASP A 495 14.05 -24.78 6.44
N VAL A 496 14.71 -24.00 7.29
CA VAL A 496 14.15 -23.48 8.54
C VAL A 496 14.12 -21.97 8.52
N LEU A 497 12.94 -21.40 8.82
CA LEU A 497 12.77 -19.97 9.02
C LEU A 497 12.42 -19.71 10.49
N VAL A 498 13.27 -18.93 11.18
CA VAL A 498 13.05 -18.50 12.56
C VAL A 498 12.61 -17.05 12.59
N GLY A 499 11.64 -16.71 13.42
CA GLY A 499 11.22 -15.32 13.59
C GLY A 499 10.40 -15.09 14.85
N ILE A 500 10.18 -13.80 15.18
CA ILE A 500 9.40 -13.41 16.36
C ILE A 500 7.93 -13.30 16.01
N ASN A 501 7.61 -12.49 15.04
CA ASN A 501 6.26 -12.23 14.58
C ASN A 501 6.17 -12.53 13.08
N LEU A 502 6.01 -13.81 12.78
CA LEU A 502 5.87 -14.31 11.42
C LEU A 502 4.43 -14.13 10.88
N LEU A 503 3.55 -13.48 11.66
CA LEU A 503 2.17 -13.15 11.29
C LEU A 503 2.09 -11.93 10.38
N ARG A 504 3.06 -11.03 10.47
CA ARG A 504 3.10 -9.83 9.63
C ARG A 504 3.38 -10.26 8.20
N GLU A 505 2.35 -10.09 7.35
CA GLU A 505 2.46 -10.03 5.89
C GLU A 505 2.73 -11.35 5.17
N GLY A 506 1.68 -11.93 4.60
CA GLY A 506 1.74 -12.73 3.38
C GLY A 506 2.72 -13.90 3.32
N LEU A 507 3.12 -14.50 4.45
CA LEU A 507 3.86 -15.76 4.44
C LEU A 507 2.95 -16.88 3.91
N ASP A 508 2.82 -16.92 2.59
CA ASP A 508 2.09 -17.92 1.85
C ASP A 508 3.09 -18.95 1.29
N ILE A 509 3.52 -19.85 2.14
CA ILE A 509 4.49 -20.90 1.78
C ILE A 509 3.80 -22.25 1.93
N PRO A 510 3.26 -22.82 0.83
CA PRO A 510 2.57 -24.11 0.86
C PRO A 510 3.49 -25.28 1.25
N GLU A 511 4.78 -25.11 1.16
CA GLU A 511 5.80 -26.12 1.46
C GLU A 511 6.05 -26.31 2.98
N ILE A 512 5.45 -25.47 3.85
CA ILE A 512 5.57 -25.59 5.31
C ILE A 512 4.78 -26.80 5.81
N THR A 513 5.45 -27.73 6.48
CA THR A 513 4.86 -28.89 7.13
C THR A 513 4.87 -28.80 8.64
N LEU A 514 5.90 -28.18 9.23
CA LEU A 514 6.00 -28.00 10.68
C LEU A 514 6.00 -26.51 11.05
N VAL A 515 5.14 -26.14 11.98
CA VAL A 515 5.18 -24.87 12.70
C VAL A 515 5.47 -25.16 14.17
N ALA A 516 6.61 -24.67 14.68
CA ALA A 516 6.98 -24.81 16.08
C ALA A 516 6.81 -23.46 16.81
N ILE A 517 6.09 -23.48 17.91
CA ILE A 517 5.81 -22.30 18.73
C ILE A 517 6.49 -22.50 20.08
N LEU A 518 7.61 -21.80 20.29
CA LEU A 518 8.36 -21.84 21.55
C LEU A 518 7.69 -20.94 22.59
N ASP A 519 7.74 -21.36 23.86
CA ASP A 519 7.14 -20.62 24.97
C ASP A 519 5.70 -20.17 24.68
N ALA A 520 4.87 -21.11 24.23
CA ALA A 520 3.50 -20.82 23.81
C ALA A 520 2.59 -20.36 24.97
N ASP A 521 2.96 -20.67 26.21
CA ASP A 521 2.27 -20.30 27.45
C ASP A 521 2.63 -18.91 28.01
N LYS A 522 3.54 -18.20 27.37
CA LYS A 522 3.88 -16.82 27.77
C LYS A 522 2.88 -15.84 27.20
N GLU A 523 1.76 -15.68 27.91
CA GLU A 523 0.67 -14.81 27.47
C GLU A 523 1.15 -13.37 27.15
N GLY A 524 0.60 -12.81 26.07
CA GLY A 524 0.91 -11.51 25.55
C GLY A 524 0.49 -11.38 24.09
N PHE A 525 0.80 -10.25 23.47
CA PHE A 525 0.40 -9.96 22.08
C PHE A 525 0.81 -11.06 21.09
N LEU A 526 2.04 -11.62 21.24
CA LEU A 526 2.58 -12.66 20.34
C LEU A 526 2.02 -14.07 20.61
N ARG A 527 1.33 -14.27 21.71
CA ARG A 527 0.74 -15.55 22.14
C ARG A 527 -0.74 -15.40 22.51
N SER A 528 -1.39 -14.34 22.00
CA SER A 528 -2.84 -14.20 22.08
C SER A 528 -3.54 -15.27 21.25
N GLU A 529 -4.79 -15.52 21.54
CA GLU A 529 -5.67 -16.42 20.77
C GLU A 529 -5.55 -16.17 19.26
N THR A 530 -5.72 -14.93 18.83
CA THR A 530 -5.61 -14.53 17.42
C THR A 530 -4.24 -14.85 16.84
N SER A 531 -3.16 -14.52 17.56
CA SER A 531 -1.79 -14.79 17.11
C SER A 531 -1.53 -16.28 16.96
N LEU A 532 -2.00 -17.10 17.90
CA LEU A 532 -1.84 -18.56 17.85
C LEU A 532 -2.59 -19.15 16.67
N ILE A 533 -3.88 -18.81 16.47
CA ILE A 533 -4.69 -19.28 15.33
C ILE A 533 -4.05 -18.90 14.00
N GLN A 534 -3.57 -17.66 13.85
CA GLN A 534 -2.90 -17.20 12.64
C GLN A 534 -1.60 -17.95 12.37
N THR A 535 -0.81 -18.21 13.41
CA THR A 535 0.45 -18.95 13.31
C THR A 535 0.21 -20.42 12.92
N VAL A 536 -0.75 -21.07 13.57
CA VAL A 536 -1.19 -22.42 13.27
C VAL A 536 -1.67 -22.54 11.82
N GLY A 537 -2.41 -21.55 11.33
CA GLY A 537 -2.91 -21.49 9.95
C GLY A 537 -1.82 -21.47 8.87
N ARG A 538 -0.55 -21.21 9.22
CA ARG A 538 0.58 -21.28 8.25
C ARG A 538 0.86 -22.71 7.80
N ALA A 539 0.59 -23.71 8.63
CA ALA A 539 0.71 -25.14 8.27
C ALA A 539 -0.54 -25.70 7.55
N ALA A 540 -1.62 -24.95 7.47
CA ALA A 540 -2.91 -25.43 6.91
C ALA A 540 -2.94 -25.55 5.38
N ARG A 541 -1.85 -25.26 4.67
CA ARG A 541 -1.74 -25.34 3.20
C ARG A 541 -1.05 -26.59 2.69
N ASN A 542 -0.58 -27.41 3.61
CA ASN A 542 0.05 -28.69 3.32
C ASN A 542 -0.75 -29.83 3.95
N SER A 543 -0.93 -30.90 3.21
CA SER A 543 -1.67 -32.10 3.69
C SER A 543 -0.96 -32.80 4.86
N GLU A 544 0.35 -32.59 5.02
CA GLU A 544 1.17 -33.12 6.11
C GLU A 544 1.45 -32.09 7.21
N GLY A 545 0.74 -30.93 7.15
CA GLY A 545 0.93 -29.83 8.07
C GLY A 545 0.58 -30.20 9.52
N HIS A 546 1.50 -29.91 10.46
CA HIS A 546 1.28 -30.07 11.89
C HIS A 546 1.98 -28.97 12.71
N VAL A 547 1.56 -28.82 13.96
CA VAL A 547 2.03 -27.75 14.85
C VAL A 547 2.47 -28.33 16.18
N ILE A 548 3.62 -27.89 16.69
CA ILE A 548 4.10 -28.19 18.03
C ILE A 548 4.12 -26.90 18.85
N MET A 549 3.42 -26.92 19.98
CA MET A 549 3.46 -25.83 20.97
C MET A 549 4.23 -26.30 22.19
N TYR A 550 5.34 -25.61 22.51
CA TYR A 550 6.11 -25.88 23.72
C TYR A 550 5.57 -24.99 24.85
N ALA A 551 5.09 -25.61 25.92
CA ALA A 551 4.44 -24.94 27.04
C ALA A 551 4.62 -25.70 28.34
N VAL A 552 4.71 -24.99 29.48
CA VAL A 552 4.65 -25.59 30.82
C VAL A 552 3.22 -25.98 31.18
N SER A 553 2.25 -25.13 30.76
CA SER A 553 0.82 -25.35 30.99
C SER A 553 0.00 -24.76 29.84
N ILE A 554 -1.18 -25.31 29.61
CA ILE A 554 -2.09 -24.77 28.60
C ILE A 554 -2.79 -23.54 29.17
N THR A 555 -2.55 -22.38 28.54
CA THR A 555 -3.20 -21.11 28.89
C THR A 555 -4.59 -21.01 28.26
N ASP A 556 -5.40 -20.00 28.65
CA ASP A 556 -6.70 -19.79 28.04
C ASP A 556 -6.60 -19.47 26.55
N SER A 557 -5.63 -18.66 26.14
CA SER A 557 -5.36 -18.35 24.72
C SER A 557 -5.00 -19.61 23.92
N MET A 558 -4.17 -20.47 24.47
CA MET A 558 -3.83 -21.77 23.85
C MET A 558 -5.04 -22.66 23.74
N ARG A 559 -5.83 -22.78 24.82
CA ARG A 559 -7.03 -23.63 24.85
C ARG A 559 -8.02 -23.22 23.75
N VAL A 560 -8.34 -21.94 23.66
CA VAL A 560 -9.26 -21.43 22.63
C VAL A 560 -8.70 -21.67 21.22
N ALA A 561 -7.42 -21.43 20.99
CA ALA A 561 -6.78 -21.69 19.69
C ALA A 561 -6.83 -23.18 19.31
N ILE A 562 -6.56 -24.08 20.24
CA ILE A 562 -6.60 -25.54 20.02
C ILE A 562 -8.05 -26.00 19.75
N GLU A 563 -9.01 -25.58 20.57
CA GLU A 563 -10.43 -25.94 20.42
C GLU A 563 -10.99 -25.46 19.07
N GLU A 564 -10.70 -24.22 18.68
CA GLU A 564 -11.16 -23.66 17.41
C GLU A 564 -10.51 -24.37 16.21
N THR A 565 -9.22 -24.66 16.27
CA THR A 565 -8.52 -25.42 15.21
C THR A 565 -9.09 -26.81 15.06
N ASN A 566 -9.36 -27.51 16.17
CA ASN A 566 -9.98 -28.84 16.15
C ASN A 566 -11.43 -28.80 15.63
N ARG A 567 -12.19 -27.77 15.99
CA ARG A 567 -13.55 -27.55 15.46
C ARG A 567 -13.54 -27.43 13.94
N ARG A 568 -12.67 -26.55 13.42
CA ARG A 568 -12.52 -26.33 11.97
C ARG A 568 -12.06 -27.60 11.26
N ARG A 569 -11.11 -28.31 11.84
CA ARG A 569 -10.61 -29.59 11.31
C ARG A 569 -11.71 -30.62 11.20
N ALA A 570 -12.54 -30.81 12.24
CA ALA A 570 -13.65 -31.76 12.25
C ALA A 570 -14.71 -31.44 11.19
N ILE A 571 -15.07 -30.17 11.02
CA ILE A 571 -16.01 -29.69 9.99
C ILE A 571 -15.47 -30.02 8.58
N GLN A 572 -14.23 -29.73 8.31
CA GLN A 572 -13.60 -30.02 7.02
C GLN A 572 -13.49 -31.50 6.76
N GLN A 573 -13.14 -32.29 7.78
CA GLN A 573 -13.04 -33.74 7.66
C GLN A 573 -14.38 -34.38 7.33
N GLN A 574 -15.43 -33.97 8.05
CA GLN A 574 -16.80 -34.45 7.76
C GLN A 574 -17.22 -34.14 6.33
N TYR A 575 -16.97 -32.90 5.88
CA TYR A 575 -17.28 -32.50 4.51
C TYR A 575 -16.50 -33.32 3.47
N ASN A 576 -15.21 -33.59 3.71
CA ASN A 576 -14.41 -34.44 2.83
C ASN A 576 -14.94 -35.87 2.72
N GLU A 577 -15.35 -36.46 3.85
CA GLU A 577 -15.93 -37.81 3.91
C GLU A 577 -17.27 -37.88 3.14
N GLU A 578 -18.15 -36.89 3.35
CA GLU A 578 -19.45 -36.81 2.68
C GLU A 578 -19.33 -36.63 1.15
N HIS A 579 -18.30 -35.94 0.68
CA HIS A 579 -18.10 -35.62 -0.74
C HIS A 579 -16.99 -36.43 -1.42
N GLY A 580 -16.35 -37.36 -0.68
CA GLY A 580 -15.28 -38.20 -1.22
C GLY A 580 -14.04 -37.41 -1.65
N ILE A 581 -13.72 -36.29 -0.96
CA ILE A 581 -12.59 -35.41 -1.29
C ILE A 581 -11.32 -35.89 -0.58
N THR A 582 -10.25 -36.06 -1.34
CA THR A 582 -8.91 -36.33 -0.78
C THR A 582 -8.15 -35.00 -0.68
N PRO A 583 -7.65 -34.66 0.52
CA PRO A 583 -6.85 -33.44 0.70
C PRO A 583 -5.63 -33.38 -0.24
N THR A 584 -5.43 -32.26 -0.91
CA THR A 584 -4.29 -32.07 -1.81
C THR A 584 -3.55 -30.78 -1.47
N THR A 585 -2.22 -30.89 -1.32
CA THR A 585 -1.36 -29.73 -1.07
C THR A 585 -1.44 -28.72 -2.22
N ILE A 586 -1.56 -27.43 -1.89
CA ILE A 586 -1.61 -26.35 -2.86
C ILE A 586 -0.24 -26.21 -3.55
N LYS A 587 -0.22 -26.25 -4.87
CA LYS A 587 0.98 -25.98 -5.67
C LYS A 587 0.86 -24.60 -6.30
N LYS A 588 1.63 -23.63 -5.81
CA LYS A 588 1.75 -22.30 -6.43
C LYS A 588 3.09 -22.19 -7.18
N SER A 589 3.08 -21.63 -8.39
CA SER A 589 4.33 -21.38 -9.10
C SER A 589 5.13 -20.26 -8.41
N VAL A 590 6.45 -20.42 -8.32
CA VAL A 590 7.34 -19.40 -7.74
C VAL A 590 7.37 -18.12 -8.59
N ARG A 591 6.98 -18.23 -9.86
CA ARG A 591 6.97 -17.10 -10.81
C ARG A 591 5.92 -16.04 -10.49
N ASP A 592 4.80 -16.40 -9.89
CA ASP A 592 3.69 -15.46 -9.63
C ASP A 592 4.06 -14.40 -8.57
N LEU A 593 4.86 -14.78 -7.58
CA LEU A 593 5.38 -13.85 -6.57
C LEU A 593 6.46 -12.90 -7.12
N ILE A 594 7.21 -13.34 -8.12
CA ILE A 594 8.29 -12.56 -8.73
C ILE A 594 7.72 -11.50 -9.70
N ALA A 595 6.64 -11.79 -10.42
CA ALA A 595 6.02 -10.82 -11.34
C ALA A 595 5.43 -9.62 -10.59
N ILE A 596 4.76 -9.88 -9.44
CA ILE A 596 4.19 -8.84 -8.57
C ILE A 596 5.30 -8.04 -7.88
N SER A 597 6.38 -8.71 -7.45
CA SER A 597 7.54 -8.06 -6.85
C SER A 597 8.40 -7.31 -7.88
N LYS A 598 8.57 -7.83 -9.11
CA LYS A 598 9.36 -7.15 -10.14
C LYS A 598 8.72 -5.87 -10.65
N ALA A 599 7.41 -5.80 -10.78
CA ALA A 599 6.73 -4.55 -11.10
C ALA A 599 6.96 -3.47 -10.02
N ALA A 600 7.20 -3.91 -8.76
CA ALA A 600 7.57 -3.03 -7.63
C ALA A 600 9.11 -2.87 -7.46
N ILE A 601 9.94 -3.66 -8.15
CA ILE A 601 11.39 -3.81 -7.92
C ILE A 601 12.25 -3.28 -9.09
N GLU A 602 11.74 -3.22 -10.31
CA GLU A 602 12.52 -2.71 -11.45
C GLU A 602 12.92 -1.23 -11.28
N ASP A 603 12.22 -0.49 -10.42
CA ASP A 603 12.59 0.90 -10.05
C ASP A 603 13.65 1.03 -8.94
N LYS A 604 14.00 -0.04 -8.22
CA LYS A 604 14.99 0.04 -7.12
C LYS A 604 16.47 -0.01 -7.54
N LYS A 605 16.79 -0.10 -8.82
CA LYS A 605 18.19 -0.06 -9.27
C LYS A 605 18.84 1.32 -9.24
N SER A 606 18.17 2.37 -8.78
CA SER A 606 18.69 3.75 -8.78
C SER A 606 18.86 4.42 -7.40
N PHE A 607 18.61 3.75 -6.30
CA PHE A 607 18.86 4.35 -4.97
C PHE A 607 20.15 3.83 -4.35
N GLU A 608 21.26 4.29 -4.87
CA GLU A 608 22.47 4.45 -4.08
C GLU A 608 22.23 5.62 -3.10
N LYS A 609 22.50 5.38 -1.81
CA LYS A 609 22.54 6.42 -0.78
C LYS A 609 23.28 7.63 -1.32
N ASP A 610 22.76 8.84 -1.13
CA ASP A 610 23.40 10.04 -1.66
C ASP A 610 24.84 10.10 -1.13
N PRO A 611 25.86 10.21 -2.00
CA PRO A 611 27.25 10.25 -1.58
C PRO A 611 27.53 11.32 -0.50
N GLU A 612 26.81 12.44 -0.52
CA GLU A 612 26.93 13.50 0.49
C GLU A 612 26.46 13.08 1.89
N SER A 613 25.65 12.02 1.99
CA SER A 613 25.13 11.47 3.25
C SER A 613 25.92 10.25 3.77
N MET A 614 26.98 9.84 3.06
CA MET A 614 27.79 8.66 3.36
C MET A 614 28.96 8.99 4.29
N ASP A 615 29.28 8.04 5.20
CA ASP A 615 30.53 8.13 5.96
C ASP A 615 31.75 7.77 5.08
N GLN A 616 32.96 8.06 5.54
CA GLN A 616 34.20 7.82 4.81
C GLN A 616 34.36 6.38 4.34
N LYS A 617 33.96 5.39 5.15
CA LYS A 617 34.03 3.96 4.79
C LYS A 617 33.01 3.57 3.72
N GLU A 618 31.83 4.16 3.77
CA GLU A 618 30.78 3.96 2.77
C GLU A 618 31.18 4.57 1.43
N LEU A 619 31.75 5.78 1.42
CA LEU A 619 32.30 6.43 0.22
C LEU A 619 33.47 5.65 -0.40
N GLU A 620 34.39 5.10 0.41
CA GLU A 620 35.47 4.24 -0.08
C GLU A 620 34.93 2.96 -0.76
N LYS A 621 33.89 2.38 -0.17
CA LYS A 621 33.24 1.19 -0.73
C LYS A 621 32.53 1.53 -2.05
N LEU A 622 31.81 2.63 -2.08
CA LEU A 622 31.14 3.13 -3.29
C LEU A 622 32.14 3.42 -4.44
N ALA A 623 33.26 4.08 -4.13
CA ALA A 623 34.31 4.35 -5.11
C ALA A 623 34.89 3.05 -5.72
N LYS A 624 35.09 2.01 -4.90
CA LYS A 624 35.56 0.71 -5.38
C LYS A 624 34.51 0.00 -6.26
N GLU A 625 33.23 0.05 -5.89
CA GLU A 625 32.14 -0.51 -6.70
C GLU A 625 31.97 0.21 -8.03
N LEU A 626 31.98 1.55 -8.04
CA LEU A 626 31.90 2.34 -9.25
C LEU A 626 33.07 2.06 -10.18
N THR A 627 34.29 1.90 -9.66
CA THR A 627 35.46 1.52 -10.44
C THR A 627 35.27 0.15 -11.08
N LYS A 628 34.75 -0.84 -10.35
CA LYS A 628 34.50 -2.18 -10.88
C LYS A 628 33.42 -2.17 -11.96
N LYS A 629 32.30 -1.49 -11.74
CA LYS A 629 31.22 -1.36 -12.74
C LYS A 629 31.67 -0.61 -13.98
N MET A 630 32.50 0.44 -13.85
CA MET A 630 33.08 1.18 -14.96
C MET A 630 33.96 0.28 -15.85
N HIS A 631 34.84 -0.53 -15.25
CA HIS A 631 35.67 -1.47 -16.01
C HIS A 631 34.85 -2.55 -16.69
N GLN A 632 33.78 -3.03 -16.05
CA GLN A 632 32.87 -3.99 -16.63
C GLN A 632 32.13 -3.41 -17.84
N ALA A 633 31.56 -2.21 -17.71
CA ALA A 633 30.89 -1.51 -18.82
C ALA A 633 31.85 -1.26 -19.99
N ALA A 634 33.11 -0.89 -19.71
CA ALA A 634 34.13 -0.72 -20.74
C ALA A 634 34.49 -2.05 -21.45
N ALA A 635 34.55 -3.15 -20.71
CA ALA A 635 34.81 -4.50 -21.27
C ALA A 635 33.65 -4.97 -22.16
N GLU A 636 32.42 -4.57 -21.83
CA GLU A 636 31.19 -4.84 -22.61
C GLU A 636 30.99 -3.85 -23.77
N LEU A 637 31.99 -2.96 -24.02
CA LEU A 637 31.97 -1.91 -25.06
C LEU A 637 30.85 -0.88 -24.90
N ASN A 638 30.27 -0.77 -23.73
CA ASN A 638 29.30 0.29 -23.37
C ASN A 638 30.04 1.53 -22.87
N PHE A 639 30.62 2.30 -23.80
CA PHE A 639 31.47 3.42 -23.47
C PHE A 639 30.72 4.62 -22.85
N GLU A 640 29.44 4.76 -23.17
CA GLU A 640 28.59 5.83 -22.62
C GLU A 640 28.33 5.61 -21.13
N GLU A 641 27.96 4.40 -20.74
CA GLU A 641 27.79 4.02 -19.34
C GLU A 641 29.13 3.99 -18.59
N ALA A 642 30.21 3.55 -19.21
CA ALA A 642 31.55 3.62 -18.63
C ALA A 642 31.98 5.06 -18.33
N ALA A 643 31.68 6.02 -19.21
CA ALA A 643 31.97 7.44 -19.02
C ALA A 643 31.14 8.01 -17.85
N ARG A 644 29.85 7.70 -17.76
CA ARG A 644 28.95 8.12 -16.68
C ARG A 644 29.43 7.62 -15.30
N LEU A 645 29.79 6.34 -15.23
CA LEU A 645 30.32 5.74 -14.00
C LEU A 645 31.68 6.30 -13.60
N ARG A 646 32.54 6.68 -14.57
CA ARG A 646 33.81 7.35 -14.33
C ARG A 646 33.59 8.73 -13.70
N ASP A 647 32.68 9.52 -14.27
CA ASP A 647 32.44 10.88 -13.82
C ASP A 647 31.88 10.86 -12.37
N ARG A 648 30.96 9.96 -12.08
CA ARG A 648 30.45 9.75 -10.72
C ARG A 648 31.52 9.24 -9.74
N MET A 649 32.43 8.36 -10.17
CA MET A 649 33.54 7.89 -9.36
C MET A 649 34.52 9.04 -9.01
N VAL A 650 34.73 9.99 -9.96
CA VAL A 650 35.55 11.18 -9.71
C VAL A 650 34.94 12.10 -8.66
N GLU A 651 33.61 12.30 -8.70
CA GLU A 651 32.88 13.07 -7.68
C GLU A 651 33.02 12.44 -6.29
N VAL A 652 32.79 11.14 -6.17
CA VAL A 652 32.93 10.41 -4.89
C VAL A 652 34.36 10.50 -4.35
N LYS A 653 35.37 10.41 -5.21
CA LYS A 653 36.76 10.56 -4.80
C LYS A 653 37.10 11.98 -4.35
N LYS A 654 36.47 12.99 -4.94
CA LYS A 654 36.65 14.38 -4.51
C LYS A 654 36.06 14.60 -3.11
N MET A 655 34.87 14.05 -2.85
CA MET A 655 34.26 14.07 -1.51
C MET A 655 35.13 13.37 -0.45
N LEU A 656 35.77 12.24 -0.81
CA LEU A 656 36.70 11.56 0.08
C LEU A 656 37.93 12.42 0.42
N GLN A 657 38.46 13.18 -0.54
CA GLN A 657 39.57 14.12 -0.31
C GLN A 657 39.18 15.31 0.59
N GLU A 658 37.95 15.78 0.45
CA GLU A 658 37.41 16.86 1.30
C GLU A 658 37.13 16.41 2.75
N LEU A 659 36.98 15.11 3.00
CA LEU A 659 36.84 14.54 4.35
C LEU A 659 38.20 14.22 5.01
N ASP A 660 39.28 14.12 4.23
CA ASP A 660 40.63 13.88 4.71
C ASP A 660 41.39 15.18 5.04
N GLU A 661 40.90 16.37 4.60
CA GLU A 661 41.38 17.70 4.95
C GLU A 661 40.64 18.27 6.18
#